data_0d352646eaee0deb892f3990edc4896f
#
_entry.id   0d352646eaee0deb892f3990edc4896f
#
_cell.length_a   1.000
_cell.length_b   1.000
_cell.length_c   1.000
_cell.angle_alpha   90.00
_cell.angle_beta   90.00
_cell.angle_gamma   90.00
#
_symmetry.space_group_name_H-M   'P 1'
#
loop_
_entity.id
_entity.type
_entity.pdbx_description
1 polymer ?
#
loop_
_entity_poly.entity_id
_entity_poly.type
_entity_poly.pdbx_seq_one_letter_code
_entity_poly.pdbx_strand_id
1 'polypeptide(L)'
;DRLRSRGLGDVYKRQIYDTIALNDMGKQITYQELLAAYNKLLMENEFLHKVVDRLQALLNSKDIPMTQPIMKQHLSLEEKVSVFRNLFKGREDVFARRWYSRTSGKSGYQPVCRNEWDRQLCDKKKYKCAECPNRLFKPLVYEDIYRHLEGKDPDGQDVIGAYAILADNNCNFLCADFDDKSCEHGYEKDVLAYVGVCKDWDIPCSIERSRSGNGAHVWIFFEQSLPASKARRLGNTILTEAMERYGRMTFKSYDRFFPNQDRLPEGGFGNLVALPLQGKARKEGNSVFVNENFTVYEDQWDYLLQIKRISETMIDAILAKHRTDSDLGELSTTSESKPWETPVPQKITPNDFPANPILIRSNMLYIPLSGFSARAINHLKRIASFKNPEFYARRGMRLSTYNIPCIISCADMEEDYITLPRGCEDAVVALLESNQITYRIEDKTNHGENVTVRFKGEFREEQKAAIASLTAHDNGVLNATTAFGKTVTAIGLLAERKINTLILVHTKALLDQWKSGLEEFLEIDFTEEDTPKKRGRKKAFSPFGTLDSKGNSLHGKIDIALMQSCLEDNGVKSFVRNYGMLIVDECHHVSAVNFERILKYANASYVYGLTATAIRKDGHQPIIFMQCGPIRYSADAKVQMTSQTFTRLLVPRFTAYRELTDDKSIYARMIQKMVKDENRNNLIIDDVRKTLTEGRSPIVLTNLTTHVETLANALAPYCKYVVTLIGSESAREKHQKMELLQGISPTEPLVIVATGKYVGEGFDYPRLNTLFLALPVS
;
A
#
# COMPACT_ATOMS: atom_id res chain seq x y z
N ASP A 1 42.49 -6.98 -32.39
CA ASP A 1 42.35 -8.23 -31.57
C ASP A 1 43.57 -8.55 -30.68
N ARG A 2 44.76 -8.01 -30.96
CA ARG A 2 45.95 -8.22 -30.09
C ARG A 2 46.03 -7.30 -28.86
N LEU A 3 45.21 -6.26 -28.76
CA LEU A 3 45.23 -5.30 -27.63
C LEU A 3 44.18 -5.61 -26.54
N ARG A 4 43.15 -6.46 -26.83
CA ARG A 4 42.18 -6.88 -25.84
C ARG A 4 42.62 -8.04 -24.95
N SER A 5 43.58 -8.86 -25.38
CA SER A 5 44.05 -9.99 -24.58
C SER A 5 45.06 -9.60 -23.47
N ARG A 6 45.66 -8.39 -23.53
CA ARG A 6 46.58 -7.93 -22.47
C ARG A 6 45.91 -7.37 -21.23
N GLY A 7 44.71 -6.82 -21.36
CA GLY A 7 43.96 -6.24 -20.23
C GLY A 7 43.34 -7.26 -19.30
N LEU A 8 42.89 -8.39 -19.81
CA LEU A 8 42.28 -9.44 -18.98
C LEU A 8 43.31 -10.19 -18.13
N GLY A 9 44.55 -10.38 -18.63
CA GLY A 9 45.61 -11.02 -17.85
C GLY A 9 46.04 -10.25 -16.60
N ASP A 10 45.99 -8.92 -16.65
CA ASP A 10 46.39 -8.07 -15.51
C ASP A 10 45.28 -7.94 -14.43
N VAL A 11 44.02 -8.04 -14.82
CA VAL A 11 42.87 -8.07 -13.87
C VAL A 11 42.84 -9.38 -13.11
N TYR A 12 43.08 -10.51 -13.78
CA TYR A 12 43.20 -11.82 -13.11
C TYR A 12 44.42 -11.91 -12.22
N LYS A 13 45.53 -11.32 -12.60
CA LYS A 13 46.73 -11.25 -11.72
C LYS A 13 46.46 -10.46 -10.44
N ARG A 14 45.75 -9.33 -10.49
CA ARG A 14 45.36 -8.57 -9.28
C ARG A 14 44.38 -9.36 -8.38
N GLN A 15 43.37 -10.01 -8.93
CA GLN A 15 42.43 -10.84 -8.14
C GLN A 15 43.11 -12.01 -7.43
N ILE A 16 44.14 -12.63 -8.07
CA ILE A 16 44.94 -13.69 -7.45
C ILE A 16 45.79 -13.14 -6.30
N TYR A 17 46.36 -11.93 -6.45
CA TYR A 17 47.11 -11.29 -5.37
C TYR A 17 46.23 -10.94 -4.16
N ASP A 18 45.05 -10.45 -4.38
CA ASP A 18 44.07 -10.12 -3.31
C ASP A 18 43.55 -11.39 -2.60
N THR A 19 43.43 -12.50 -3.29
CA THR A 19 42.98 -13.78 -2.71
C THR A 19 44.08 -14.48 -1.89
N ILE A 20 45.36 -14.27 -2.24
CA ILE A 20 46.52 -14.81 -1.52
C ILE A 20 46.82 -14.04 -0.23
N ALA A 21 46.46 -12.75 -0.18
CA ALA A 21 46.61 -11.91 1.02
C ALA A 21 45.58 -12.22 2.13
N LEU A 22 44.55 -13.03 1.87
CA LEU A 22 43.48 -13.32 2.80
C LEU A 22 43.52 -14.72 3.45
N ASN A 23 44.48 -15.58 3.09
CA ASN A 23 44.63 -16.92 3.70
C ASN A 23 45.91 -17.04 4.50
N ASP A 24 45.93 -16.49 5.70
CA ASP A 24 46.93 -16.71 6.73
C ASP A 24 46.67 -18.03 7.43
N MET A 25 47.21 -19.10 6.89
CA MET A 25 47.50 -20.37 7.58
C MET A 25 48.63 -21.14 6.87
N GLY A 26 49.88 -20.74 7.13
CA GLY A 26 50.99 -21.65 7.34
C GLY A 26 51.55 -22.51 6.20
N LYS A 27 51.46 -22.12 4.90
CA LYS A 27 52.37 -22.55 3.82
C LYS A 27 52.49 -21.50 2.79
N GLN A 28 53.67 -20.85 2.67
CA GLN A 28 54.02 -20.00 1.54
C GLN A 28 54.12 -20.86 0.28
N ILE A 29 53.10 -20.80 -0.56
CA ILE A 29 53.13 -21.33 -1.92
C ILE A 29 53.97 -20.31 -2.75
N THR A 30 55.04 -20.75 -3.33
CA THR A 30 55.86 -19.87 -4.16
C THR A 30 55.15 -19.51 -5.48
N TYR A 31 55.44 -18.36 -6.03
CA TYR A 31 54.90 -17.92 -7.34
C TYR A 31 55.12 -18.98 -8.45
N GLN A 32 56.22 -19.70 -8.40
CA GLN A 32 56.54 -20.78 -9.34
C GLN A 32 55.62 -21.99 -9.18
N GLU A 33 55.26 -22.38 -7.97
CA GLU A 33 54.28 -23.46 -7.72
C GLU A 33 52.87 -23.08 -8.16
N LEU A 34 52.46 -21.82 -7.94
CA LEU A 34 51.17 -21.32 -8.40
C LEU A 34 51.10 -21.25 -9.93
N LEU A 35 52.16 -20.80 -10.57
CA LEU A 35 52.27 -20.74 -12.03
C LEU A 35 52.27 -22.16 -12.65
N ALA A 36 52.93 -23.11 -11.99
CA ALA A 36 52.91 -24.51 -12.41
C ALA A 36 51.49 -25.14 -12.29
N ALA A 37 50.78 -24.86 -11.19
CA ALA A 37 49.41 -25.31 -10.99
C ALA A 37 48.45 -24.67 -12.00
N TYR A 38 48.62 -23.37 -12.30
CA TYR A 38 47.84 -22.67 -13.33
C TYR A 38 48.06 -23.26 -14.70
N ASN A 39 49.31 -23.47 -15.10
CA ASN A 39 49.63 -24.05 -16.40
C ASN A 39 49.12 -25.50 -16.52
N LYS A 40 49.12 -26.27 -15.43
CA LYS A 40 48.55 -27.61 -15.38
C LYS A 40 47.02 -27.57 -15.60
N LEU A 41 46.32 -26.67 -14.91
CA LEU A 41 44.88 -26.46 -15.09
C LEU A 41 44.53 -25.96 -16.49
N LEU A 42 45.38 -25.15 -17.10
CA LEU A 42 45.19 -24.68 -18.46
C LEU A 42 45.31 -25.81 -19.47
N MET A 43 46.29 -26.69 -19.31
CA MET A 43 46.42 -27.92 -20.12
C MET A 43 45.28 -28.90 -19.94
N GLU A 44 44.81 -29.10 -18.70
CA GLU A 44 43.65 -29.93 -18.40
C GLU A 44 42.39 -29.35 -19.06
N ASN A 45 42.20 -28.06 -19.04
CA ASN A 45 41.06 -27.39 -19.68
C ASN A 45 41.11 -27.51 -21.21
N GLU A 46 42.27 -27.28 -21.83
CA GLU A 46 42.46 -27.50 -23.27
C GLU A 46 42.23 -28.97 -23.68
N PHE A 47 42.66 -29.91 -22.85
CA PHE A 47 42.39 -31.33 -23.05
C PHE A 47 40.92 -31.66 -22.97
N LEU A 48 40.20 -31.11 -21.95
CA LEU A 48 38.75 -31.31 -21.81
C LEU A 48 37.98 -30.70 -22.98
N HIS A 49 38.35 -29.53 -23.49
CA HIS A 49 37.75 -28.96 -24.70
C HIS A 49 37.92 -29.85 -25.90
N LYS A 50 39.12 -30.41 -26.12
CA LYS A 50 39.35 -31.36 -27.21
C LYS A 50 38.56 -32.65 -27.07
N VAL A 51 38.35 -33.14 -25.86
CA VAL A 51 37.48 -34.30 -25.58
C VAL A 51 36.02 -34.00 -25.86
N VAL A 52 35.53 -32.82 -25.46
CA VAL A 52 34.17 -32.36 -25.74
C VAL A 52 33.94 -32.22 -27.25
N ASP A 53 34.86 -31.58 -27.99
CA ASP A 53 34.77 -31.41 -29.43
C ASP A 53 34.76 -32.79 -30.15
N ARG A 54 35.57 -33.74 -29.65
CA ARG A 54 35.60 -35.10 -30.18
C ARG A 54 34.34 -35.89 -29.87
N LEU A 55 33.77 -35.71 -28.69
CA LEU A 55 32.49 -36.32 -28.33
C LEU A 55 31.33 -35.72 -29.12
N GLN A 56 31.32 -34.42 -29.34
CA GLN A 56 30.34 -33.76 -30.21
C GLN A 56 30.45 -34.21 -31.68
N ALA A 57 31.67 -34.32 -32.18
CA ALA A 57 31.91 -34.83 -33.52
C ALA A 57 31.46 -36.31 -33.68
N LEU A 58 31.67 -37.15 -32.67
CA LEU A 58 31.17 -38.53 -32.64
C LEU A 58 29.65 -38.62 -32.50
N LEU A 59 29.01 -37.71 -31.76
CA LEU A 59 27.55 -37.63 -31.68
C LEU A 59 26.92 -37.16 -33.02
N ASN A 60 27.55 -36.20 -33.69
CA ASN A 60 27.09 -35.72 -35.00
C ASN A 60 27.35 -36.72 -36.16
N SER A 61 28.26 -37.67 -35.97
CA SER A 61 28.62 -38.69 -37.00
C SER A 61 27.82 -39.99 -36.92
N LYS A 62 26.98 -40.16 -35.91
CA LYS A 62 26.09 -41.30 -35.75
C LYS A 62 24.67 -40.81 -35.64
N ASP A 63 23.83 -41.08 -36.63
CA ASP A 63 22.37 -41.05 -36.55
C ASP A 63 21.90 -42.07 -35.50
N ILE A 64 22.06 -41.76 -34.22
CA ILE A 64 21.51 -42.54 -33.13
C ILE A 64 20.16 -41.91 -32.78
N PRO A 65 19.02 -42.59 -33.01
CA PRO A 65 17.73 -42.12 -32.53
C PRO A 65 17.81 -42.01 -31.00
N MET A 66 17.48 -40.85 -30.49
CA MET A 66 17.45 -40.55 -29.07
C MET A 66 16.32 -41.29 -28.36
N THR A 67 16.40 -42.59 -28.26
CA THR A 67 15.55 -43.46 -27.44
C THR A 67 16.39 -44.51 -26.76
N GLN A 68 17.30 -44.06 -25.89
CA GLN A 68 17.78 -44.92 -24.81
C GLN A 68 17.20 -44.38 -23.50
N PRO A 69 16.71 -45.26 -22.60
CA PRO A 69 16.28 -44.84 -21.27
C PRO A 69 17.49 -44.23 -20.56
N ILE A 70 17.42 -42.95 -20.29
CA ILE A 70 18.39 -42.27 -19.45
C ILE A 70 18.42 -43.05 -18.11
N MET A 71 19.52 -43.75 -17.85
CA MET A 71 19.74 -44.35 -16.52
C MET A 71 19.55 -43.21 -15.50
N LYS A 72 18.55 -43.33 -14.61
CA LYS A 72 18.32 -42.40 -13.51
C LYS A 72 19.62 -42.28 -12.73
N GLN A 73 20.39 -41.22 -12.94
CA GLN A 73 21.57 -40.93 -12.14
C GLN A 73 21.06 -40.57 -10.73
N HIS A 74 21.21 -41.49 -9.81
CA HIS A 74 20.97 -41.20 -8.40
C HIS A 74 22.06 -40.25 -7.92
N LEU A 75 21.78 -38.96 -7.97
CA LEU A 75 22.68 -37.95 -7.40
C LEU A 75 22.97 -38.27 -5.94
N SER A 76 24.24 -38.26 -5.59
CA SER A 76 24.67 -38.29 -4.18
C SER A 76 24.11 -37.08 -3.44
N LEU A 77 24.13 -37.11 -2.15
CA LEU A 77 23.64 -36.01 -1.33
C LEU A 77 24.48 -34.73 -1.54
N GLU A 78 25.78 -34.88 -1.69
CA GLU A 78 26.71 -33.77 -1.97
C GLU A 78 26.43 -33.11 -3.31
N GLU A 79 26.18 -33.90 -4.34
CA GLU A 79 25.78 -33.41 -5.65
C GLU A 79 24.44 -32.67 -5.58
N LYS A 80 23.47 -33.18 -4.85
CA LYS A 80 22.17 -32.49 -4.63
C LYS A 80 22.34 -31.12 -3.99
N VAL A 81 23.14 -31.01 -2.92
CA VAL A 81 23.44 -29.74 -2.25
C VAL A 81 24.19 -28.79 -3.18
N SER A 82 25.11 -29.31 -4.00
CA SER A 82 25.87 -28.52 -4.96
C SER A 82 24.96 -27.94 -6.06
N VAL A 83 24.09 -28.74 -6.67
CA VAL A 83 23.11 -28.30 -7.66
C VAL A 83 22.18 -27.24 -7.07
N PHE A 84 21.66 -27.50 -5.88
CA PHE A 84 20.78 -26.59 -5.17
C PHE A 84 21.45 -25.23 -4.90
N ARG A 85 22.64 -25.24 -4.31
CA ARG A 85 23.43 -24.03 -4.00
C ARG A 85 23.73 -23.21 -5.25
N ASN A 86 24.03 -23.88 -6.37
CA ASN A 86 24.37 -23.22 -7.62
C ASN A 86 23.16 -22.53 -8.30
N LEU A 87 21.96 -23.10 -8.18
CA LEU A 87 20.73 -22.51 -8.73
C LEU A 87 20.19 -21.37 -7.85
N PHE A 88 20.09 -21.61 -6.54
CA PHE A 88 19.48 -20.64 -5.60
C PHE A 88 20.51 -19.76 -4.90
N LYS A 89 21.50 -19.30 -5.67
CA LYS A 89 22.61 -18.49 -5.17
C LYS A 89 22.15 -17.06 -4.88
N GLY A 90 21.83 -16.78 -3.62
CA GLY A 90 21.66 -15.44 -3.07
C GLY A 90 22.93 -14.92 -2.41
N ARG A 91 22.82 -14.03 -1.41
CA ARG A 91 23.95 -13.63 -0.56
C ARG A 91 24.54 -14.84 0.16
N GLU A 92 25.87 -14.98 0.11
CA GLU A 92 26.57 -16.08 0.77
C GLU A 92 27.09 -15.70 2.16
N ASP A 93 27.25 -14.41 2.44
CA ASP A 93 27.76 -13.87 3.71
C ASP A 93 26.70 -13.87 4.82
N VAL A 94 25.42 -13.91 4.45
CA VAL A 94 24.28 -13.93 5.36
C VAL A 94 23.08 -14.62 4.73
N PHE A 95 22.39 -15.42 5.51
CA PHE A 95 21.10 -16.01 5.14
C PHE A 95 20.10 -15.88 6.28
N ALA A 96 18.82 -16.04 5.98
CA ALA A 96 17.78 -16.06 6.99
C ALA A 96 17.33 -17.48 7.31
N ARG A 97 16.88 -17.69 8.53
CA ARG A 97 16.25 -18.93 8.98
C ARG A 97 14.87 -18.63 9.52
N ARG A 98 13.92 -19.53 9.26
CA ARG A 98 12.57 -19.42 9.81
C ARG A 98 12.59 -19.65 11.32
N TRP A 99 11.85 -18.86 12.06
CA TRP A 99 11.54 -19.07 13.47
C TRP A 99 10.04 -19.31 13.66
N TYR A 100 9.70 -20.03 14.69
CA TYR A 100 8.33 -20.29 15.11
C TYR A 100 8.20 -20.19 16.62
N SER A 101 7.17 -19.49 17.10
CA SER A 101 6.88 -19.34 18.52
C SER A 101 5.67 -20.18 18.89
N ARG A 102 5.88 -21.26 19.66
CA ARG A 102 4.79 -22.14 20.12
C ARG A 102 3.79 -21.42 21.03
N THR A 103 4.22 -20.39 21.76
CA THR A 103 3.36 -19.63 22.68
C THR A 103 2.43 -18.66 21.96
N SER A 104 2.84 -18.06 20.86
CA SER A 104 2.05 -17.08 20.12
C SER A 104 1.53 -17.56 18.77
N GLY A 105 1.94 -18.76 18.32
CA GLY A 105 1.64 -19.30 16.99
C GLY A 105 2.29 -18.52 15.83
N LYS A 106 3.05 -17.46 16.13
CA LYS A 106 3.65 -16.60 15.10
C LYS A 106 4.93 -17.21 14.55
N SER A 107 5.17 -16.97 13.26
CA SER A 107 6.41 -17.36 12.59
C SER A 107 6.92 -16.21 11.72
N GLY A 108 8.21 -16.26 11.36
CA GLY A 108 8.84 -15.28 10.52
C GLY A 108 10.27 -15.71 10.17
N TYR A 109 11.00 -14.83 9.50
CA TYR A 109 12.39 -15.08 9.15
C TYR A 109 13.30 -14.07 9.84
N GLN A 110 14.51 -14.51 10.19
CA GLN A 110 15.52 -13.65 10.79
C GLN A 110 16.91 -14.05 10.27
N PRO A 111 17.83 -13.07 10.11
CA PRO A 111 19.21 -13.39 9.71
C PRO A 111 19.89 -14.23 10.79
N VAL A 112 20.68 -15.20 10.35
CA VAL A 112 21.42 -16.08 11.26
C VAL A 112 22.69 -15.37 11.72
N CYS A 113 22.82 -15.20 13.03
CA CYS A 113 23.94 -14.50 13.68
C CYS A 113 24.63 -15.43 14.69
N ARG A 114 25.97 -15.40 14.76
CA ARG A 114 26.73 -16.20 15.74
C ARG A 114 26.50 -15.73 17.18
N ASN A 115 26.23 -14.43 17.36
CA ASN A 115 25.95 -13.82 18.67
C ASN A 115 24.45 -13.87 19.03
N GLU A 116 23.66 -14.65 18.30
CA GLU A 116 22.23 -14.79 18.57
C GLU A 116 21.99 -15.38 19.94
N TRP A 117 21.14 -14.72 20.76
CA TRP A 117 20.78 -15.10 22.13
C TRP A 117 21.93 -15.00 23.16
N ASP A 118 23.09 -14.46 22.79
CA ASP A 118 24.11 -14.10 23.78
C ASP A 118 23.57 -12.96 24.66
N ARG A 119 23.57 -13.18 25.99
CA ARG A 119 22.97 -12.22 26.95
C ARG A 119 23.69 -10.87 27.01
N GLN A 120 24.96 -10.81 26.63
CA GLN A 120 25.77 -9.59 26.68
C GLN A 120 25.82 -8.88 25.32
N LEU A 121 25.72 -9.62 24.21
CA LEU A 121 25.94 -9.11 22.86
C LEU A 121 24.64 -8.92 22.07
N CYS A 122 23.59 -9.71 22.35
CA CYS A 122 22.34 -9.70 21.58
C CYS A 122 21.18 -9.10 22.38
N ASP A 123 20.84 -7.85 22.08
CA ASP A 123 19.64 -7.19 22.60
C ASP A 123 18.64 -6.88 21.48
N LYS A 124 17.80 -7.88 21.17
CA LYS A 124 16.73 -7.77 20.14
C LYS A 124 15.62 -6.79 20.51
N LYS A 125 15.53 -6.34 21.76
CA LYS A 125 14.55 -5.32 22.18
C LYS A 125 15.05 -3.92 21.83
N LYS A 126 16.37 -3.73 21.85
CA LYS A 126 17.00 -2.43 21.62
C LYS A 126 17.39 -2.20 20.16
N TYR A 127 17.87 -3.24 19.48
CA TYR A 127 18.39 -3.14 18.12
C TYR A 127 17.75 -4.14 17.17
N LYS A 128 17.44 -3.71 15.95
CA LYS A 128 17.16 -4.63 14.83
C LYS A 128 18.46 -5.27 14.37
N CYS A 129 18.41 -6.54 13.88
CA CYS A 129 19.60 -7.26 13.45
C CYS A 129 20.42 -6.52 12.39
N ALA A 130 19.77 -5.75 11.52
CA ALA A 130 20.42 -4.92 10.49
C ALA A 130 21.23 -3.75 11.08
N GLU A 131 20.87 -3.25 12.26
CA GLU A 131 21.45 -2.07 12.92
C GLU A 131 22.29 -2.47 14.14
N CYS A 132 22.39 -3.77 14.46
CA CYS A 132 23.07 -4.27 15.65
C CYS A 132 24.61 -4.06 15.54
N PRO A 133 25.23 -3.35 16.50
CA PRO A 133 26.69 -3.14 16.46
C PRO A 133 27.48 -4.42 16.68
N ASN A 134 26.89 -5.43 17.34
CA ASN A 134 27.52 -6.71 17.67
C ASN A 134 27.11 -7.82 16.68
N ARG A 135 26.59 -7.45 15.48
CA ARG A 135 26.19 -8.44 14.48
C ARG A 135 27.39 -9.20 13.93
N LEU A 136 27.29 -10.52 13.96
CA LEU A 136 28.26 -11.41 13.35
C LEU A 136 27.51 -12.50 12.58
N PHE A 137 27.16 -12.21 11.32
CA PHE A 137 26.36 -13.11 10.52
C PHE A 137 27.11 -14.39 10.17
N LYS A 138 26.34 -15.46 10.00
CA LYS A 138 26.85 -16.76 9.61
C LYS A 138 26.71 -16.90 8.09
N PRO A 139 27.78 -17.26 7.35
CA PRO A 139 27.66 -17.63 5.95
C PRO A 139 26.84 -18.92 5.80
N LEU A 140 26.17 -19.06 4.66
CA LEU A 140 25.43 -20.26 4.30
C LEU A 140 26.40 -21.39 3.98
N VAL A 141 26.35 -22.48 4.75
CA VAL A 141 27.23 -23.65 4.59
C VAL A 141 26.43 -24.89 4.18
N TYR A 142 27.15 -25.94 3.79
CA TYR A 142 26.59 -27.22 3.35
C TYR A 142 25.55 -27.78 4.32
N GLU A 143 25.87 -27.83 5.61
CA GLU A 143 24.99 -28.38 6.63
C GLU A 143 23.66 -27.65 6.78
N ASP A 144 23.63 -26.34 6.54
CA ASP A 144 22.39 -25.58 6.61
C ASP A 144 21.47 -25.97 5.44
N ILE A 145 22.01 -26.09 4.21
CA ILE A 145 21.28 -26.55 3.03
C ILE A 145 20.82 -28.01 3.23
N TYR A 146 21.70 -28.87 3.74
CA TYR A 146 21.37 -30.25 4.03
C TYR A 146 20.17 -30.37 4.97
N ARG A 147 20.16 -29.63 6.09
CA ARG A 147 19.05 -29.61 7.06
C ARG A 147 17.74 -29.14 6.42
N HIS A 148 17.81 -28.11 5.57
CA HIS A 148 16.66 -27.61 4.83
C HIS A 148 16.06 -28.69 3.92
N LEU A 149 16.90 -29.38 3.16
CA LEU A 149 16.47 -30.46 2.24
C LEU A 149 15.98 -31.71 2.98
N GLU A 150 16.49 -31.97 4.18
CA GLU A 150 16.07 -33.07 5.03
C GLU A 150 14.72 -32.82 5.70
N GLY A 151 14.48 -31.59 6.22
CA GLY A 151 13.21 -31.15 6.78
C GLY A 151 12.81 -31.92 8.04
N LYS A 152 13.74 -32.16 8.97
CA LYS A 152 13.49 -32.91 10.21
C LYS A 152 12.95 -32.08 11.36
N ASP A 153 13.07 -30.74 11.28
CA ASP A 153 12.58 -29.85 12.34
C ASP A 153 11.04 -29.82 12.36
N PRO A 154 10.40 -30.21 13.48
CA PRO A 154 8.95 -30.28 13.58
C PRO A 154 8.26 -28.93 13.45
N ASP A 155 8.92 -27.86 13.86
CA ASP A 155 8.41 -26.49 13.79
C ASP A 155 8.81 -25.77 12.46
N GLY A 156 9.59 -26.46 11.60
CA GLY A 156 10.08 -25.95 10.33
C GLY A 156 11.08 -24.80 10.49
N GLN A 157 11.90 -24.84 11.55
CA GLN A 157 12.95 -23.85 11.78
C GLN A 157 14.21 -24.11 10.93
N ASP A 158 14.23 -25.20 10.18
CA ASP A 158 15.25 -25.57 9.20
C ASP A 158 15.02 -24.91 7.81
N VAL A 159 13.92 -24.17 7.62
CA VAL A 159 13.66 -23.46 6.37
C VAL A 159 14.63 -22.30 6.19
N ILE A 160 15.35 -22.30 5.07
CA ILE A 160 16.26 -21.23 4.67
C ILE A 160 15.52 -20.16 3.85
N GLY A 161 15.81 -18.90 4.14
CA GLY A 161 15.49 -17.77 3.28
C GLY A 161 16.77 -17.18 2.69
N ALA A 162 16.81 -17.07 1.35
CA ALA A 162 17.92 -16.43 0.64
C ALA A 162 17.63 -14.96 0.39
N TYR A 163 18.64 -14.11 0.59
CA TYR A 163 18.57 -12.70 0.18
C TYR A 163 18.99 -12.60 -1.30
N ALA A 164 18.03 -12.26 -2.16
CA ALA A 164 18.21 -12.31 -3.62
C ALA A 164 19.20 -11.25 -4.14
N ILE A 165 19.26 -10.06 -3.51
CA ILE A 165 20.16 -8.97 -3.90
C ILE A 165 21.53 -9.13 -3.22
N LEU A 166 22.59 -9.11 -4.02
CA LEU A 166 23.97 -9.25 -3.59
C LEU A 166 24.52 -7.91 -3.07
N ALA A 167 25.71 -7.94 -2.45
CA ALA A 167 26.37 -6.74 -1.91
C ALA A 167 26.72 -5.70 -2.97
N ASP A 168 26.96 -6.13 -4.22
CA ASP A 168 27.23 -5.30 -5.39
C ASP A 168 25.98 -4.82 -6.15
N ASN A 169 24.78 -5.03 -5.59
CA ASN A 169 23.47 -4.77 -6.17
C ASN A 169 23.10 -5.66 -7.39
N ASN A 170 23.81 -6.76 -7.60
CA ASN A 170 23.48 -7.76 -8.58
C ASN A 170 22.56 -8.86 -8.00
N CYS A 171 22.04 -9.72 -8.87
CA CYS A 171 21.29 -10.93 -8.48
C CYS A 171 21.56 -12.06 -9.50
N ASN A 172 21.38 -13.33 -9.06
CA ASN A 172 21.60 -14.52 -9.90
C ASN A 172 20.29 -15.09 -10.46
N PHE A 173 19.16 -14.63 -9.97
CA PHE A 173 17.83 -15.04 -10.40
C PHE A 173 16.82 -13.92 -10.19
N LEU A 174 15.71 -14.04 -10.90
CA LEU A 174 14.46 -13.32 -10.62
C LEU A 174 13.40 -14.34 -10.22
N CYS A 175 12.69 -14.07 -9.14
CA CYS A 175 11.56 -14.88 -8.69
C CYS A 175 10.32 -13.99 -8.59
N ALA A 176 9.25 -14.35 -9.28
CA ALA A 176 7.94 -13.70 -9.18
C ALA A 176 7.07 -14.49 -8.21
N ASP A 177 6.49 -13.81 -7.24
CA ASP A 177 5.68 -14.39 -6.16
C ASP A 177 4.20 -14.13 -6.41
N PHE A 178 3.41 -15.21 -6.43
CA PHE A 178 1.97 -15.19 -6.62
C PHE A 178 1.31 -15.90 -5.44
N ASP A 179 0.61 -15.13 -4.60
CA ASP A 179 -0.06 -15.61 -3.39
C ASP A 179 -1.59 -15.51 -3.53
N ASP A 180 -2.31 -16.59 -3.24
CA ASP A 180 -3.76 -16.58 -3.15
C ASP A 180 -4.23 -16.41 -1.71
N LYS A 181 -4.58 -15.19 -1.36
CA LYS A 181 -5.12 -14.86 -0.03
C LYS A 181 -6.58 -15.31 0.17
N SER A 182 -7.29 -15.62 -0.93
CA SER A 182 -8.70 -16.04 -0.90
C SER A 182 -8.91 -17.55 -0.87
N CYS A 183 -7.84 -18.34 -1.10
CA CYS A 183 -7.88 -19.81 -1.24
C CYS A 183 -8.77 -20.32 -2.39
N GLU A 184 -8.99 -19.52 -3.42
CA GLU A 184 -9.84 -19.85 -4.59
C GLU A 184 -9.03 -20.35 -5.80
N HIS A 185 -7.73 -20.65 -5.63
CA HIS A 185 -6.79 -21.05 -6.68
C HIS A 185 -6.68 -20.09 -7.88
N GLY A 186 -7.02 -18.82 -7.67
CA GLY A 186 -6.92 -17.78 -8.70
C GLY A 186 -5.49 -17.48 -9.16
N TYR A 187 -4.48 -17.78 -8.33
CA TYR A 187 -3.07 -17.58 -8.65
C TYR A 187 -2.59 -18.42 -9.84
N GLU A 188 -3.16 -19.60 -10.07
CA GLU A 188 -2.76 -20.50 -11.16
C GLU A 188 -2.94 -19.83 -12.53
N LYS A 189 -4.04 -19.11 -12.73
CA LYS A 189 -4.32 -18.37 -13.96
C LYS A 189 -3.31 -17.25 -14.20
N ASP A 190 -2.95 -16.52 -13.14
CA ASP A 190 -1.99 -15.41 -13.22
C ASP A 190 -0.58 -15.95 -13.50
N VAL A 191 -0.19 -17.06 -12.84
CA VAL A 191 1.08 -17.76 -13.09
C VAL A 191 1.17 -18.23 -14.55
N LEU A 192 0.12 -18.87 -15.07
CA LEU A 192 0.10 -19.35 -16.46
C LEU A 192 0.15 -18.20 -17.47
N ALA A 193 -0.47 -17.07 -17.18
CA ALA A 193 -0.37 -15.89 -18.02
C ALA A 193 1.07 -15.35 -18.08
N TYR A 194 1.75 -15.29 -16.92
CA TYR A 194 3.14 -14.87 -16.83
C TYR A 194 4.09 -15.85 -17.55
N VAL A 195 3.93 -17.14 -17.33
CA VAL A 195 4.70 -18.22 -17.97
C VAL A 195 4.46 -18.28 -19.48
N GLY A 196 3.23 -18.00 -19.92
CA GLY A 196 2.88 -17.93 -21.35
C GLY A 196 3.70 -16.87 -22.09
N VAL A 197 3.87 -15.68 -21.50
CA VAL A 197 4.76 -14.64 -22.06
C VAL A 197 6.21 -15.09 -22.06
N CYS A 198 6.66 -15.72 -20.96
CA CYS A 198 8.02 -16.28 -20.92
C CYS A 198 8.28 -17.24 -22.07
N LYS A 199 7.33 -18.15 -22.38
CA LYS A 199 7.43 -19.07 -23.50
C LYS A 199 7.50 -18.39 -24.86
N ASP A 200 6.59 -17.43 -25.08
CA ASP A 200 6.53 -16.71 -26.38
C ASP A 200 7.78 -15.87 -26.64
N TRP A 201 8.49 -15.52 -25.59
CA TRP A 201 9.76 -14.77 -25.68
C TRP A 201 11.00 -15.64 -25.48
N ASP A 202 10.85 -16.97 -25.48
CA ASP A 202 11.91 -17.95 -25.25
C ASP A 202 12.67 -17.74 -23.93
N ILE A 203 12.00 -17.18 -22.90
CA ILE A 203 12.56 -17.00 -21.58
C ILE A 203 12.41 -18.29 -20.77
N PRO A 204 13.51 -18.97 -20.40
CA PRO A 204 13.41 -20.15 -19.56
C PRO A 204 12.94 -19.78 -18.17
N CYS A 205 11.83 -20.37 -17.72
CA CYS A 205 11.29 -20.18 -16.38
C CYS A 205 10.82 -21.50 -15.77
N SER A 206 10.69 -21.53 -14.46
CA SER A 206 10.30 -22.71 -13.67
C SER A 206 9.24 -22.34 -12.67
N ILE A 207 8.18 -23.15 -12.57
CA ILE A 207 7.09 -22.94 -11.60
C ILE A 207 7.37 -23.77 -10.36
N GLU A 208 7.37 -23.16 -9.20
CA GLU A 208 7.40 -23.82 -7.88
C GLU A 208 6.09 -23.59 -7.16
N ARG A 209 5.45 -24.63 -6.65
CA ARG A 209 4.35 -24.49 -5.70
C ARG A 209 4.92 -24.00 -4.37
N SER A 210 4.37 -22.93 -3.82
CA SER A 210 4.88 -22.34 -2.59
C SER A 210 4.81 -23.33 -1.40
N ARG A 211 5.56 -23.03 -0.34
CA ARG A 211 5.59 -23.86 0.86
C ARG A 211 4.23 -24.00 1.55
N SER A 212 3.36 -23.00 1.44
CA SER A 212 1.99 -23.04 1.99
C SER A 212 1.02 -23.87 1.15
N GLY A 213 1.35 -24.13 -0.12
CA GLY A 213 0.45 -24.74 -1.08
C GLY A 213 -0.55 -23.77 -1.73
N ASN A 214 -0.69 -22.54 -1.20
CA ASN A 214 -1.70 -21.55 -1.63
C ASN A 214 -1.10 -20.45 -2.52
N GLY A 215 -0.07 -20.76 -3.27
CA GLY A 215 0.61 -19.81 -4.16
C GLY A 215 1.71 -20.51 -4.95
N ALA A 216 2.39 -19.76 -5.80
CA ALA A 216 3.50 -20.23 -6.59
C ALA A 216 4.56 -19.16 -6.79
N HIS A 217 5.80 -19.62 -6.97
CA HIS A 217 6.91 -18.81 -7.40
C HIS A 217 7.26 -19.15 -8.85
N VAL A 218 7.49 -18.15 -9.69
CA VAL A 218 8.05 -18.34 -11.03
C VAL A 218 9.50 -17.87 -11.03
N TRP A 219 10.42 -18.80 -11.24
CA TRP A 219 11.85 -18.60 -11.20
C TRP A 219 12.43 -18.42 -12.60
N ILE A 220 13.28 -17.42 -12.78
CA ILE A 220 14.10 -17.19 -13.96
C ILE A 220 15.55 -17.09 -13.50
N PHE A 221 16.41 -18.01 -13.96
CA PHE A 221 17.82 -18.08 -13.56
C PHE A 221 18.71 -17.43 -14.61
N PHE A 222 19.73 -16.73 -14.18
CA PHE A 222 20.67 -16.02 -15.05
C PHE A 222 21.98 -16.82 -15.25
N GLU A 223 22.58 -16.75 -16.42
CA GLU A 223 23.89 -17.36 -16.68
C GLU A 223 24.99 -16.73 -15.83
N GLN A 224 24.92 -15.40 -15.67
CA GLN A 224 25.83 -14.62 -14.83
C GLN A 224 24.98 -13.67 -13.95
N SER A 225 25.56 -13.22 -12.84
CA SER A 225 24.90 -12.21 -12.03
C SER A 225 24.73 -10.90 -12.81
N LEU A 226 23.57 -10.28 -12.70
CA LEU A 226 23.24 -9.03 -13.39
C LEU A 226 22.57 -8.03 -12.42
N PRO A 227 22.57 -6.72 -12.78
CA PRO A 227 21.96 -5.70 -11.92
C PRO A 227 20.52 -6.02 -11.55
N ALA A 228 20.18 -5.94 -10.24
CA ALA A 228 18.84 -6.18 -9.73
C ALA A 228 17.78 -5.29 -10.42
N SER A 229 18.15 -4.06 -10.80
CA SER A 229 17.29 -3.16 -11.59
C SER A 229 16.94 -3.74 -12.96
N LYS A 230 17.91 -4.36 -13.65
CA LYS A 230 17.70 -5.00 -14.96
C LYS A 230 16.79 -6.24 -14.82
N ALA A 231 17.04 -7.09 -13.82
CA ALA A 231 16.20 -8.26 -13.54
C ALA A 231 14.74 -7.85 -13.27
N ARG A 232 14.55 -6.82 -12.45
CA ARG A 232 13.22 -6.31 -12.15
C ARG A 232 12.51 -5.68 -13.36
N ARG A 233 13.27 -4.97 -14.21
CA ARG A 233 12.71 -4.48 -15.48
C ARG A 233 12.21 -5.63 -16.34
N LEU A 234 12.99 -6.71 -16.49
CA LEU A 234 12.53 -7.89 -17.20
C LEU A 234 11.22 -8.43 -16.61
N GLY A 235 11.17 -8.63 -15.28
CA GLY A 235 9.96 -9.12 -14.60
C GLY A 235 8.74 -8.23 -14.82
N ASN A 236 8.93 -6.90 -14.71
CA ASN A 236 7.85 -5.94 -14.94
C ASN A 236 7.39 -5.93 -16.40
N THR A 237 8.30 -6.04 -17.35
CA THR A 237 7.96 -6.10 -18.79
C THR A 237 7.16 -7.37 -19.11
N ILE A 238 7.56 -8.53 -18.56
CA ILE A 238 6.79 -9.78 -18.69
C ILE A 238 5.40 -9.63 -18.06
N LEU A 239 5.32 -9.06 -16.85
CA LEU A 239 4.06 -8.86 -16.13
C LEU A 239 3.11 -7.94 -16.90
N THR A 240 3.63 -6.83 -17.44
CA THR A 240 2.86 -5.88 -18.25
C THR A 240 2.32 -6.55 -19.50
N GLU A 241 3.15 -7.29 -20.21
CA GLU A 241 2.72 -8.03 -21.41
C GLU A 241 1.71 -9.14 -21.10
N ALA A 242 1.89 -9.86 -19.98
CA ALA A 242 0.92 -10.86 -19.53
C ALA A 242 -0.45 -10.24 -19.26
N MET A 243 -0.49 -9.05 -18.64
CA MET A 243 -1.71 -8.29 -18.45
C MET A 243 -2.33 -7.87 -19.79
N GLU A 244 -1.53 -7.45 -20.76
CA GLU A 244 -1.99 -7.00 -22.05
C GLU A 244 -2.54 -8.14 -22.93
N ARG A 245 -1.91 -9.32 -22.88
CA ARG A 245 -2.33 -10.47 -23.68
C ARG A 245 -3.48 -11.25 -23.09
N TYR A 246 -3.43 -11.49 -21.80
CA TYR A 246 -4.34 -12.44 -21.16
C TYR A 246 -5.48 -11.79 -20.40
N GLY A 247 -5.64 -10.46 -20.42
CA GLY A 247 -6.79 -9.69 -19.96
C GLY A 247 -7.48 -10.10 -18.64
N ARG A 248 -7.32 -11.37 -18.24
CA ARG A 248 -7.89 -11.97 -17.02
C ARG A 248 -6.92 -12.02 -15.85
N MET A 249 -5.66 -11.62 -16.03
CA MET A 249 -4.70 -11.55 -14.93
C MET A 249 -5.17 -10.52 -13.91
N THR A 250 -5.37 -10.96 -12.69
CA THR A 250 -5.75 -10.08 -11.60
C THR A 250 -4.49 -9.65 -10.86
N PHE A 251 -4.38 -8.37 -10.47
CA PHE A 251 -3.26 -7.90 -9.64
C PHE A 251 -3.30 -8.50 -8.22
N LYS A 252 -4.34 -9.25 -7.87
CA LYS A 252 -4.59 -9.73 -6.51
C LYS A 252 -3.64 -10.85 -6.10
N SER A 253 -3.26 -11.74 -7.02
CA SER A 253 -2.36 -12.86 -6.71
C SER A 253 -0.88 -12.49 -6.80
N TYR A 254 -0.50 -11.54 -7.66
CA TYR A 254 0.88 -11.07 -7.73
C TYR A 254 1.23 -10.26 -6.48
N ASP A 255 2.22 -10.73 -5.70
CA ASP A 255 2.68 -10.04 -4.50
C ASP A 255 3.95 -9.21 -4.80
N ARG A 256 5.02 -9.82 -5.32
CA ARG A 256 6.29 -9.12 -5.58
C ARG A 256 7.27 -9.91 -6.44
N PHE A 257 8.39 -9.24 -6.74
CA PHE A 257 9.60 -9.88 -7.25
C PHE A 257 10.66 -10.05 -6.16
N PHE A 258 11.53 -11.06 -6.33
CA PHE A 258 12.79 -11.19 -5.61
C PHE A 258 13.93 -11.18 -6.64
N PRO A 259 14.82 -10.16 -6.63
CA PRO A 259 14.81 -8.99 -5.73
C PRO A 259 13.64 -8.04 -6.00
N ASN A 260 13.12 -7.37 -4.97
CA ASN A 260 12.11 -6.32 -5.13
C ASN A 260 12.70 -4.90 -5.05
N GLN A 261 14.02 -4.77 -4.93
CA GLN A 261 14.76 -3.52 -4.81
C GLN A 261 15.86 -3.47 -5.86
N ASP A 262 16.20 -2.27 -6.37
CA ASP A 262 17.27 -2.07 -7.35
C ASP A 262 18.65 -2.01 -6.70
N ARG A 263 18.68 -1.60 -5.42
CA ARG A 263 19.91 -1.46 -4.64
C ARG A 263 19.72 -2.01 -3.23
N LEU A 264 20.78 -2.57 -2.69
CA LEU A 264 20.80 -3.05 -1.33
C LEU A 264 20.64 -1.86 -0.35
N PRO A 265 19.71 -1.92 0.63
CA PRO A 265 19.62 -0.90 1.67
C PRO A 265 20.93 -0.80 2.47
N GLU A 266 21.34 0.42 2.82
CA GLU A 266 22.53 0.63 3.63
C GLU A 266 22.39 -0.08 4.98
N GLY A 267 23.35 -0.98 5.29
CA GLY A 267 23.27 -1.85 6.48
C GLY A 267 22.18 -2.92 6.45
N GLY A 268 21.33 -2.98 5.43
CA GLY A 268 20.23 -3.94 5.30
C GLY A 268 20.59 -5.18 4.48
N PHE A 269 19.63 -6.10 4.36
CA PHE A 269 19.79 -7.39 3.67
C PHE A 269 19.06 -7.48 2.34
N GLY A 270 18.16 -6.53 2.05
CA GLY A 270 17.18 -6.70 0.98
C GLY A 270 16.04 -7.66 1.36
N ASN A 271 15.22 -8.01 0.39
CA ASN A 271 14.13 -8.97 0.59
C ASN A 271 14.64 -10.40 0.46
N LEU A 272 14.07 -11.28 1.28
CA LEU A 272 14.37 -12.70 1.24
C LEU A 272 13.25 -13.49 0.58
N VAL A 273 13.61 -14.54 -0.14
CA VAL A 273 12.72 -15.58 -0.65
C VAL A 273 12.99 -16.88 0.10
N ALA A 274 11.94 -17.59 0.52
CA ALA A 274 12.08 -18.93 1.09
C ALA A 274 12.55 -19.90 0.00
N LEU A 275 13.60 -20.67 0.27
CA LEU A 275 14.12 -21.59 -0.72
C LEU A 275 13.20 -22.81 -0.91
N PRO A 276 13.11 -23.36 -2.14
CA PRO A 276 12.28 -24.53 -2.47
C PRO A 276 12.85 -25.83 -1.91
N LEU A 277 12.11 -26.92 -2.10
CA LEU A 277 12.47 -28.29 -1.76
C LEU A 277 12.72 -28.56 -0.27
N GLN A 278 12.16 -27.74 0.63
CA GLN A 278 12.23 -28.02 2.05
C GLN A 278 11.59 -29.37 2.38
N GLY A 279 12.33 -30.23 3.09
CA GLY A 279 12.02 -31.64 3.18
C GLY A 279 10.64 -32.00 3.77
N LYS A 280 10.14 -31.24 4.77
CA LYS A 280 8.80 -31.47 5.34
C LYS A 280 7.71 -31.06 4.35
N ALA A 281 7.76 -29.83 3.82
CA ALA A 281 6.78 -29.32 2.87
C ALA A 281 6.75 -30.16 1.58
N ARG A 282 7.92 -30.64 1.11
CA ARG A 282 8.02 -31.50 -0.05
C ARG A 282 7.28 -32.84 0.10
N LYS A 283 7.27 -33.42 1.29
CA LYS A 283 6.48 -34.63 1.58
C LYS A 283 4.97 -34.40 1.49
N GLU A 284 4.54 -33.16 1.68
CA GLU A 284 3.16 -32.72 1.57
C GLU A 284 2.79 -32.26 0.14
N GLY A 285 3.72 -32.37 -0.82
CA GLY A 285 3.54 -31.93 -2.21
C GLY A 285 3.69 -30.42 -2.41
N ASN A 286 4.24 -29.72 -1.41
CA ASN A 286 4.50 -28.28 -1.41
C ASN A 286 6.00 -27.98 -1.48
N SER A 287 6.38 -26.73 -1.78
CA SER A 287 7.79 -26.34 -1.96
C SER A 287 8.47 -27.19 -3.04
N VAL A 288 7.77 -27.51 -4.12
CA VAL A 288 8.20 -28.42 -5.21
C VAL A 288 7.97 -27.77 -6.58
N PHE A 289 8.80 -28.13 -7.55
CA PHE A 289 8.61 -27.72 -8.93
C PHE A 289 7.48 -28.52 -9.59
N VAL A 290 6.69 -27.82 -10.36
CA VAL A 290 5.50 -28.32 -11.03
C VAL A 290 5.51 -27.93 -12.51
N ASN A 291 4.79 -28.69 -13.33
CA ASN A 291 4.54 -28.32 -14.72
C ASN A 291 3.37 -27.31 -14.81
N GLU A 292 2.99 -26.92 -16.01
CA GLU A 292 1.90 -25.97 -16.26
C GLU A 292 0.51 -26.48 -15.89
N ASN A 293 0.33 -27.76 -15.69
CA ASN A 293 -0.88 -28.34 -15.16
C ASN A 293 -0.82 -28.43 -13.61
N PHE A 294 0.16 -27.77 -13.00
CA PHE A 294 0.45 -27.82 -11.55
C PHE A 294 0.68 -29.25 -11.03
N THR A 295 1.07 -30.17 -11.91
CA THR A 295 1.46 -31.54 -11.55
C THR A 295 2.92 -31.55 -11.13
N VAL A 296 3.21 -32.17 -10.00
CA VAL A 296 4.57 -32.28 -9.42
C VAL A 296 5.44 -33.16 -10.34
N TYR A 297 6.67 -32.71 -10.65
CA TYR A 297 7.64 -33.56 -11.34
C TYR A 297 8.04 -34.75 -10.48
N GLU A 298 8.07 -35.95 -11.05
CA GLU A 298 8.39 -37.19 -10.33
C GLU A 298 9.78 -37.15 -9.68
N ASP A 299 10.78 -36.67 -10.42
CA ASP A 299 12.13 -36.44 -9.92
C ASP A 299 12.48 -34.96 -9.98
N GLN A 300 12.45 -34.31 -8.81
CA GLN A 300 12.77 -32.90 -8.66
C GLN A 300 14.24 -32.59 -8.99
N TRP A 301 15.16 -33.54 -8.73
CA TRP A 301 16.58 -33.34 -8.96
C TRP A 301 16.94 -33.44 -10.44
N ASP A 302 16.34 -34.40 -11.14
CA ASP A 302 16.47 -34.50 -12.58
C ASP A 302 15.93 -33.24 -13.26
N TYR A 303 14.79 -32.71 -12.80
CA TYR A 303 14.27 -31.43 -13.26
C TYR A 303 15.24 -30.27 -13.03
N LEU A 304 15.82 -30.15 -11.81
CA LEU A 304 16.76 -29.06 -11.49
C LEU A 304 18.01 -29.08 -12.39
N LEU A 305 18.49 -30.27 -12.78
CA LEU A 305 19.64 -30.42 -13.68
C LEU A 305 19.34 -29.91 -15.11
N GLN A 306 18.06 -29.93 -15.52
CA GLN A 306 17.63 -29.53 -16.84
C GLN A 306 17.25 -28.05 -16.95
N ILE A 307 17.22 -27.32 -15.83
CA ILE A 307 16.88 -25.90 -15.81
C ILE A 307 17.87 -25.10 -16.65
N LYS A 308 17.33 -24.42 -17.66
CA LYS A 308 18.08 -23.49 -18.51
C LYS A 308 18.19 -22.12 -17.85
N ARG A 309 19.25 -21.41 -18.19
CA ARG A 309 19.51 -20.04 -17.73
C ARG A 309 19.43 -19.08 -18.91
N ILE A 310 19.06 -17.83 -18.65
CA ILE A 310 19.00 -16.79 -19.68
C ILE A 310 20.24 -15.92 -19.64
N SER A 311 20.79 -15.57 -20.82
CA SER A 311 21.94 -14.67 -20.94
C SER A 311 21.53 -13.21 -20.81
N GLU A 312 22.46 -12.36 -20.38
CA GLU A 312 22.26 -10.91 -20.31
C GLU A 312 21.96 -10.29 -21.68
N THR A 313 22.58 -10.78 -22.73
CA THR A 313 22.37 -10.31 -24.11
C THR A 313 20.94 -10.58 -24.59
N MET A 314 20.38 -11.74 -24.23
CA MET A 314 18.98 -12.07 -24.55
C MET A 314 18.01 -11.16 -23.77
N ILE A 315 18.28 -10.89 -22.50
CA ILE A 315 17.50 -9.96 -21.70
C ILE A 315 17.53 -8.55 -22.33
N ASP A 316 18.69 -8.05 -22.74
CA ASP A 316 18.80 -6.75 -23.39
C ASP A 316 18.01 -6.68 -24.70
N ALA A 317 18.03 -7.74 -25.50
CA ALA A 317 17.25 -7.85 -26.73
C ALA A 317 15.72 -7.83 -26.45
N ILE A 318 15.26 -8.55 -25.42
CA ILE A 318 13.86 -8.56 -25.00
C ILE A 318 13.44 -7.17 -24.51
N LEU A 319 14.23 -6.55 -23.63
CA LEU A 319 13.95 -5.23 -23.11
C LEU A 319 13.98 -4.14 -24.18
N ALA A 320 14.82 -4.27 -25.20
CA ALA A 320 14.85 -3.35 -26.33
C ALA A 320 13.62 -3.49 -27.23
N LYS A 321 13.16 -4.73 -27.45
CA LYS A 321 12.02 -5.05 -28.33
C LYS A 321 10.67 -4.71 -27.68
N HIS A 322 10.53 -4.93 -26.37
CA HIS A 322 9.26 -4.83 -25.65
C HIS A 322 9.25 -3.66 -24.63
N ARG A 323 9.91 -2.57 -24.96
CA ARG A 323 9.97 -1.37 -24.13
C ARG A 323 8.60 -0.69 -24.11
N THR A 324 7.90 -0.73 -22.97
CA THR A 324 6.66 -0.01 -22.77
C THR A 324 6.89 1.15 -21.78
N ASP A 325 6.55 2.37 -22.19
CA ASP A 325 6.61 3.57 -21.32
C ASP A 325 5.56 3.55 -20.17
N SER A 326 4.75 2.51 -20.12
CA SER A 326 3.63 2.35 -19.17
C SER A 326 3.84 1.22 -18.17
N ASP A 327 5.08 0.91 -17.79
CA ASP A 327 5.35 -0.08 -16.74
C ASP A 327 4.68 0.32 -15.42
N LEU A 328 3.65 -0.43 -15.04
CA LEU A 328 2.91 -0.24 -13.79
C LEU A 328 3.80 -0.40 -12.54
N GLY A 329 5.01 -0.89 -12.68
CA GLY A 329 5.94 -1.19 -11.59
C GLY A 329 7.07 -0.19 -11.37
N GLU A 330 7.36 0.76 -12.28
CA GLU A 330 8.49 1.68 -12.15
C GLU A 330 8.11 3.16 -12.16
N LEU A 331 8.52 3.87 -11.12
CA LEU A 331 8.79 5.31 -11.23
C LEU A 331 10.12 5.45 -11.98
N SER A 332 10.09 5.96 -13.21
CA SER A 332 11.30 6.35 -13.94
C SER A 332 11.99 7.51 -13.21
N THR A 333 12.90 7.20 -12.29
CA THR A 333 13.71 8.22 -11.61
C THR A 333 15.05 8.49 -12.30
N THR A 334 15.40 7.73 -13.32
CA THR A 334 16.53 8.05 -14.21
C THR A 334 16.35 7.28 -15.51
N SER A 335 15.81 7.93 -16.53
CA SER A 335 15.94 7.40 -17.87
C SER A 335 17.38 7.60 -18.35
N GLU A 336 18.14 6.55 -18.50
CA GLU A 336 19.29 6.52 -19.41
C GLU A 336 18.84 6.42 -20.88
N SER A 337 17.53 6.58 -21.15
CA SER A 337 17.00 6.68 -22.49
C SER A 337 17.36 8.04 -23.06
N LYS A 338 18.03 8.02 -24.19
CA LYS A 338 18.32 9.23 -24.95
C LYS A 338 16.97 9.91 -25.25
N PRO A 339 16.80 11.23 -25.01
CA PRO A 339 15.52 11.93 -25.14
C PRO A 339 14.87 11.84 -26.53
N TRP A 340 15.64 11.42 -27.54
CA TRP A 340 15.19 11.28 -28.94
C TRP A 340 14.81 9.86 -29.34
N GLU A 341 14.93 8.87 -28.46
CA GLU A 341 14.55 7.46 -28.68
C GLU A 341 13.25 7.15 -27.93
N THR A 342 12.17 7.88 -28.17
CA THR A 342 10.86 7.60 -27.53
C THR A 342 10.18 6.44 -28.29
N PRO A 343 9.97 5.26 -27.68
CA PRO A 343 9.13 4.23 -28.28
C PRO A 343 7.72 4.75 -28.40
N VAL A 344 7.09 4.53 -29.53
CA VAL A 344 5.68 4.87 -29.73
C VAL A 344 4.82 3.94 -28.87
N PRO A 345 4.08 4.43 -27.85
CA PRO A 345 3.17 3.58 -27.10
C PRO A 345 2.19 2.93 -28.07
N GLN A 346 1.91 1.63 -27.90
CA GLN A 346 0.85 1.01 -28.69
C GLN A 346 -0.49 1.62 -28.23
N LYS A 347 -0.98 2.59 -29.00
CA LYS A 347 -2.26 3.26 -28.71
C LYS A 347 -3.39 2.23 -28.82
N ILE A 348 -4.34 2.33 -27.90
CA ILE A 348 -5.64 1.66 -28.03
C ILE A 348 -6.29 2.19 -29.28
N THR A 349 -6.91 1.30 -30.04
CA THR A 349 -7.59 1.60 -31.29
C THR A 349 -9.08 1.28 -31.16
N PRO A 350 -9.96 1.83 -32.01
CA PRO A 350 -11.37 1.48 -32.00
C PRO A 350 -11.65 -0.03 -32.12
N ASN A 351 -10.76 -0.80 -32.77
CA ASN A 351 -10.89 -2.24 -32.91
C ASN A 351 -10.70 -3.02 -31.60
N ASP A 352 -10.19 -2.38 -30.56
CA ASP A 352 -10.03 -2.99 -29.24
C ASP A 352 -11.34 -3.03 -28.43
N PHE A 353 -12.40 -2.37 -28.92
CA PHE A 353 -13.70 -2.24 -28.28
C PHE A 353 -14.81 -2.91 -29.10
N PRO A 354 -15.88 -3.42 -28.46
CA PRO A 354 -17.09 -3.78 -29.16
C PRO A 354 -17.76 -2.56 -29.78
N ALA A 355 -18.57 -2.75 -30.83
CA ALA A 355 -19.20 -1.64 -31.57
C ALA A 355 -20.12 -0.75 -30.71
N ASN A 356 -20.75 -1.29 -29.68
CA ASN A 356 -21.66 -0.56 -28.80
C ASN A 356 -21.62 -1.18 -27.37
N PRO A 357 -20.56 -0.91 -26.58
CA PRO A 357 -20.46 -1.43 -25.23
C PRO A 357 -21.57 -0.90 -24.32
N ILE A 358 -22.00 -1.74 -23.39
CA ILE A 358 -23.00 -1.39 -22.38
C ILE A 358 -22.27 -1.09 -21.07
N LEU A 359 -22.56 0.07 -20.49
CA LEU A 359 -22.14 0.46 -19.15
C LEU A 359 -23.33 0.31 -18.21
N ILE A 360 -23.24 -0.62 -17.24
CA ILE A 360 -24.35 -0.86 -16.30
C ILE A 360 -24.00 -0.17 -14.98
N ARG A 361 -24.76 0.89 -14.68
CA ARG A 361 -24.69 1.60 -13.40
C ARG A 361 -25.44 0.81 -12.32
N SER A 362 -24.80 0.53 -11.20
CA SER A 362 -25.44 -0.07 -10.02
C SER A 362 -24.65 0.39 -8.78
N ASN A 363 -24.43 -0.51 -7.80
CA ASN A 363 -23.50 -0.24 -6.69
C ASN A 363 -22.06 -0.01 -7.17
N MET A 364 -21.69 -0.55 -8.29
CA MET A 364 -20.45 -0.34 -9.05
C MET A 364 -20.82 -0.07 -10.52
N LEU A 365 -19.84 0.25 -11.34
CA LEU A 365 -19.95 0.29 -12.79
C LEU A 365 -19.57 -1.08 -13.34
N TYR A 366 -20.52 -1.80 -13.94
CA TYR A 366 -20.30 -3.11 -14.55
C TYR A 366 -20.20 -2.97 -16.06
N ILE A 367 -19.17 -3.57 -16.65
CA ILE A 367 -18.92 -3.54 -18.10
C ILE A 367 -18.77 -4.98 -18.57
N PRO A 368 -19.68 -5.50 -19.45
CA PRO A 368 -19.55 -6.83 -20.03
C PRO A 368 -18.25 -6.94 -20.83
N LEU A 369 -17.50 -8.03 -20.63
CA LEU A 369 -16.19 -8.24 -21.26
C LEU A 369 -16.26 -8.66 -22.73
N SER A 370 -17.43 -9.09 -23.20
CA SER A 370 -17.62 -9.57 -24.57
C SER A 370 -17.27 -8.52 -25.61
N GLY A 371 -16.36 -8.85 -26.52
CA GLY A 371 -15.94 -7.99 -27.61
C GLY A 371 -14.84 -6.99 -27.26
N PHE A 372 -14.41 -6.89 -25.99
CA PHE A 372 -13.24 -6.10 -25.62
C PHE A 372 -11.95 -6.93 -25.83
N SER A 373 -10.93 -6.29 -26.39
CA SER A 373 -9.59 -6.89 -26.42
C SER A 373 -8.99 -6.93 -25.01
N ALA A 374 -8.02 -7.81 -24.79
CA ALA A 374 -7.26 -7.86 -23.55
C ALA A 374 -6.61 -6.51 -23.21
N ARG A 375 -6.19 -5.76 -24.23
CA ARG A 375 -5.60 -4.42 -24.09
C ARG A 375 -6.61 -3.40 -23.55
N ALA A 376 -7.82 -3.37 -24.09
CA ALA A 376 -8.89 -2.48 -23.61
C ALA A 376 -9.31 -2.83 -22.18
N ILE A 377 -9.42 -4.12 -21.85
CA ILE A 377 -9.71 -4.59 -20.48
C ILE A 377 -8.64 -4.10 -19.48
N ASN A 378 -7.36 -4.19 -19.86
CA ASN A 378 -6.29 -3.68 -19.02
C ASN A 378 -6.33 -2.18 -18.83
N HIS A 379 -6.70 -1.45 -19.87
CA HIS A 379 -6.85 -0.01 -19.77
C HIS A 379 -8.00 0.36 -18.80
N LEU A 380 -9.12 -0.35 -18.87
CA LEU A 380 -10.22 -0.21 -17.91
C LEU A 380 -9.76 -0.49 -16.47
N LYS A 381 -8.97 -1.55 -16.24
CA LYS A 381 -8.37 -1.83 -14.93
C LYS A 381 -7.47 -0.70 -14.43
N ARG A 382 -6.68 -0.10 -15.33
CA ARG A 382 -5.79 1.03 -14.99
C ARG A 382 -6.55 2.27 -14.54
N ILE A 383 -7.75 2.52 -15.07
CA ILE A 383 -8.63 3.62 -14.61
C ILE A 383 -8.92 3.52 -13.11
N ALA A 384 -9.11 2.30 -12.60
CA ALA A 384 -9.39 2.05 -11.19
C ALA A 384 -8.15 1.57 -10.40
N SER A 385 -6.94 1.89 -10.88
CA SER A 385 -5.69 1.46 -10.23
C SER A 385 -4.72 2.63 -10.11
N PHE A 386 -3.89 2.62 -9.06
CA PHE A 386 -2.86 3.64 -8.85
C PHE A 386 -1.65 3.08 -8.11
N LYS A 387 -0.49 3.73 -8.25
CA LYS A 387 0.73 3.37 -7.53
C LYS A 387 0.56 3.60 -6.04
N ASN A 388 0.89 2.60 -5.22
CA ASN A 388 0.79 2.70 -3.77
C ASN A 388 1.88 3.62 -3.20
N PRO A 389 1.54 4.82 -2.71
CA PRO A 389 2.55 5.77 -2.24
C PRO A 389 3.36 5.25 -1.06
N GLU A 390 2.75 4.44 -0.18
CA GLU A 390 3.46 3.84 0.95
C GLU A 390 4.56 2.89 0.49
N PHE A 391 4.28 2.06 -0.52
CA PHE A 391 5.28 1.18 -1.11
C PHE A 391 6.49 1.96 -1.61
N TYR A 392 6.25 3.00 -2.42
CA TYR A 392 7.31 3.80 -3.02
C TYR A 392 8.03 4.69 -2.00
N ALA A 393 7.32 5.24 -1.01
CA ALA A 393 7.94 5.99 0.07
C ALA A 393 8.87 5.10 0.91
N ARG A 394 8.41 3.90 1.31
CA ARG A 394 9.24 2.92 2.03
C ARG A 394 10.42 2.45 1.19
N ARG A 395 10.21 2.21 -0.11
CA ARG A 395 11.27 1.87 -1.05
C ARG A 395 12.31 2.99 -1.13
N GLY A 396 11.89 4.25 -1.25
CA GLY A 396 12.77 5.43 -1.26
C GLY A 396 13.57 5.58 0.04
N MET A 397 12.96 5.26 1.17
CA MET A 397 13.62 5.25 2.50
C MET A 397 14.41 3.95 2.76
N ARG A 398 14.48 3.03 1.79
CA ARG A 398 15.14 1.71 1.92
C ARG A 398 14.58 0.85 3.08
N LEU A 399 13.28 1.03 3.39
CA LEU A 399 12.56 0.24 4.39
C LEU A 399 11.93 -0.99 3.76
N SER A 400 11.63 -2.02 4.58
CA SER A 400 10.91 -3.21 4.12
C SER A 400 9.54 -2.85 3.54
N THR A 401 9.23 -3.41 2.37
CA THR A 401 7.93 -3.30 1.70
C THR A 401 7.11 -4.59 1.83
N TYR A 402 7.48 -5.46 2.77
CA TYR A 402 6.78 -6.72 3.04
C TYR A 402 5.29 -6.48 3.31
N ASN A 403 4.40 -7.22 2.67
CA ASN A 403 2.94 -7.09 2.71
C ASN A 403 2.37 -5.73 2.25
N ILE A 404 3.13 -4.95 1.49
CA ILE A 404 2.65 -3.69 0.91
C ILE A 404 2.66 -3.84 -0.61
N PRO A 405 1.49 -3.91 -1.28
CA PRO A 405 1.43 -4.03 -2.73
C PRO A 405 1.96 -2.76 -3.40
N CYS A 406 2.63 -2.92 -4.53
CA CYS A 406 3.16 -1.78 -5.31
C CYS A 406 2.05 -1.00 -6.03
N ILE A 407 0.91 -1.66 -6.32
CA ILE A 407 -0.27 -1.10 -6.98
C ILE A 407 -1.48 -1.40 -6.11
N ILE A 408 -2.34 -0.41 -5.97
CA ILE A 408 -3.68 -0.55 -5.40
C ILE A 408 -4.66 -0.56 -6.56
N SER A 409 -5.44 -1.64 -6.68
CA SER A 409 -6.52 -1.75 -7.66
C SER A 409 -7.87 -1.82 -6.95
N CYS A 410 -8.79 -0.95 -7.37
CA CYS A 410 -10.18 -0.95 -6.95
C CYS A 410 -11.09 -1.62 -8.00
N ALA A 411 -10.54 -2.08 -9.13
CA ALA A 411 -11.24 -2.89 -10.11
C ALA A 411 -11.35 -4.32 -9.65
N ASP A 412 -12.48 -4.95 -9.91
CA ASP A 412 -12.74 -6.37 -9.70
C ASP A 412 -13.11 -7.05 -11.02
N MET A 413 -12.84 -8.36 -11.14
CA MET A 413 -13.21 -9.17 -12.29
C MET A 413 -14.22 -10.22 -11.84
N GLU A 414 -15.38 -10.19 -12.42
CA GLU A 414 -16.40 -11.25 -12.32
C GLU A 414 -16.39 -12.05 -13.64
N GLU A 415 -17.04 -13.21 -13.70
CA GLU A 415 -16.89 -14.16 -14.83
C GLU A 415 -16.97 -13.48 -16.21
N ASP A 416 -18.00 -12.66 -16.43
CA ASP A 416 -18.27 -11.98 -17.70
C ASP A 416 -18.18 -10.45 -17.63
N TYR A 417 -17.80 -9.90 -16.49
CA TYR A 417 -17.80 -8.45 -16.25
C TYR A 417 -16.48 -7.97 -15.64
N ILE A 418 -16.06 -6.78 -16.04
CA ILE A 418 -15.18 -5.96 -15.21
C ILE A 418 -16.04 -5.00 -14.40
N THR A 419 -15.73 -4.89 -13.10
CA THR A 419 -16.42 -3.98 -12.20
C THR A 419 -15.47 -2.88 -11.75
N LEU A 420 -15.88 -1.64 -11.91
CA LEU A 420 -15.13 -0.46 -11.51
C LEU A 420 -15.92 0.33 -10.47
N PRO A 421 -15.26 1.06 -9.57
CA PRO A 421 -15.96 2.01 -8.70
C PRO A 421 -16.72 3.04 -9.54
N ARG A 422 -17.89 3.45 -9.05
CA ARG A 422 -18.80 4.36 -9.78
C ARG A 422 -18.17 5.71 -10.20
N GLY A 423 -17.24 6.23 -9.41
CA GLY A 423 -16.54 7.47 -9.72
C GLY A 423 -15.56 7.37 -10.89
N CYS A 424 -15.30 6.16 -11.41
CA CYS A 424 -14.50 5.94 -12.61
C CYS A 424 -15.30 6.14 -13.92
N GLU A 425 -16.61 6.33 -13.86
CA GLU A 425 -17.48 6.42 -15.02
C GLU A 425 -17.04 7.51 -16.01
N ASP A 426 -16.79 8.73 -15.53
CA ASP A 426 -16.34 9.84 -16.38
C ASP A 426 -15.07 9.47 -17.18
N ALA A 427 -14.13 8.76 -16.55
CA ALA A 427 -12.90 8.32 -17.20
C ALA A 427 -13.14 7.19 -18.22
N VAL A 428 -14.09 6.29 -17.96
CA VAL A 428 -14.50 5.24 -18.90
C VAL A 428 -15.20 5.88 -20.12
N VAL A 429 -16.10 6.80 -19.88
CA VAL A 429 -16.80 7.54 -20.95
C VAL A 429 -15.79 8.30 -21.80
N ALA A 430 -14.87 9.05 -21.18
CA ALA A 430 -13.83 9.76 -21.91
C ALA A 430 -12.92 8.82 -22.73
N LEU A 431 -12.63 7.62 -22.23
CA LEU A 431 -11.91 6.60 -22.98
C LEU A 431 -12.67 6.15 -24.23
N LEU A 432 -13.97 5.88 -24.12
CA LEU A 432 -14.79 5.44 -25.24
C LEU A 432 -14.96 6.58 -26.28
N GLU A 433 -15.25 7.80 -25.83
CA GLU A 433 -15.41 8.97 -26.69
C GLU A 433 -14.12 9.34 -27.43
N SER A 434 -12.96 9.27 -26.76
CA SER A 434 -11.66 9.53 -27.39
C SER A 434 -11.33 8.53 -28.50
N ASN A 435 -11.91 7.33 -28.46
CA ASN A 435 -11.79 6.29 -29.47
C ASN A 435 -13.00 6.27 -30.42
N GLN A 436 -13.91 7.23 -30.35
CA GLN A 436 -15.12 7.35 -31.19
C GLN A 436 -16.06 6.14 -31.08
N ILE A 437 -16.13 5.53 -29.91
CA ILE A 437 -17.00 4.39 -29.62
C ILE A 437 -18.34 4.89 -29.09
N THR A 438 -19.41 4.53 -29.76
CA THR A 438 -20.78 4.75 -29.25
C THR A 438 -21.06 3.71 -28.16
N TYR A 439 -21.67 4.14 -27.08
CA TYR A 439 -21.96 3.29 -25.92
C TYR A 439 -23.40 3.49 -25.42
N ARG A 440 -23.90 2.55 -24.64
CA ARG A 440 -25.20 2.64 -23.99
C ARG A 440 -25.04 2.52 -22.48
N ILE A 441 -25.78 3.33 -21.73
CA ILE A 441 -25.83 3.25 -20.27
C ILE A 441 -27.14 2.58 -19.85
N GLU A 442 -27.05 1.55 -19.01
CA GLU A 442 -28.18 0.95 -18.32
C GLU A 442 -28.12 1.30 -16.84
N ASP A 443 -29.12 2.02 -16.36
CA ASP A 443 -29.21 2.41 -14.95
C ASP A 443 -30.00 1.36 -14.15
N LYS A 444 -29.32 0.74 -13.16
CA LYS A 444 -29.84 -0.22 -12.18
C LYS A 444 -29.67 0.30 -10.75
N THR A 445 -29.41 1.60 -10.59
CA THR A 445 -29.28 2.22 -9.28
C THR A 445 -30.62 2.37 -8.59
N ASN A 446 -30.59 2.55 -7.28
CA ASN A 446 -31.78 2.89 -6.51
C ASN A 446 -32.00 4.40 -6.57
N HIS A 447 -33.04 4.85 -7.28
CA HIS A 447 -33.41 6.26 -7.39
C HIS A 447 -34.02 6.83 -6.10
N GLY A 448 -34.30 5.96 -5.13
CA GLY A 448 -34.86 6.34 -3.84
C GLY A 448 -36.34 6.77 -3.87
N GLU A 449 -36.76 7.25 -2.73
CA GLU A 449 -38.11 7.76 -2.53
C GLU A 449 -38.12 9.28 -2.41
N ASN A 450 -39.13 9.94 -2.96
CA ASN A 450 -39.27 11.39 -2.84
C ASN A 450 -39.59 11.77 -1.39
N VAL A 451 -38.88 12.80 -0.91
CA VAL A 451 -39.07 13.37 0.43
C VAL A 451 -39.43 14.83 0.29
N THR A 452 -40.54 15.25 0.88
CA THR A 452 -40.95 16.65 0.87
C THR A 452 -40.14 17.43 1.89
N VAL A 453 -39.15 18.16 1.41
CA VAL A 453 -38.25 18.96 2.22
C VAL A 453 -38.06 20.36 1.66
N ARG A 454 -37.77 21.30 2.55
CA ARG A 454 -37.47 22.67 2.21
C ARG A 454 -36.33 23.21 3.06
N PHE A 455 -35.39 23.90 2.42
CA PHE A 455 -34.29 24.55 3.11
C PHE A 455 -34.79 25.83 3.82
N LYS A 456 -34.33 26.03 5.05
CA LYS A 456 -34.58 27.23 5.85
C LYS A 456 -33.32 28.10 5.84
N GLY A 457 -33.44 29.32 5.38
CA GLY A 457 -32.34 30.28 5.38
C GLY A 457 -31.90 30.70 3.97
N GLU A 458 -30.76 31.36 3.91
CA GLU A 458 -30.18 31.89 2.67
C GLU A 458 -28.77 31.34 2.45
N PHE A 459 -28.44 30.93 1.23
CA PHE A 459 -27.11 30.49 0.87
C PHE A 459 -26.24 31.68 0.46
N ARG A 460 -24.98 31.61 0.84
CA ARG A 460 -23.94 32.47 0.26
C ARG A 460 -23.75 32.13 -1.22
N GLU A 461 -23.28 33.06 -2.02
CA GLU A 461 -23.10 32.87 -3.47
C GLU A 461 -22.17 31.69 -3.79
N GLU A 462 -21.09 31.53 -3.03
CA GLU A 462 -20.18 30.36 -3.17
C GLU A 462 -20.88 29.02 -2.85
N GLN A 463 -21.80 29.00 -1.89
CA GLN A 463 -22.59 27.79 -1.56
C GLN A 463 -23.60 27.50 -2.67
N LYS A 464 -24.26 28.52 -3.27
CA LYS A 464 -25.14 28.33 -4.42
C LYS A 464 -24.38 27.73 -5.61
N ALA A 465 -23.18 28.26 -5.89
CA ALA A 465 -22.34 27.75 -6.96
C ALA A 465 -21.91 26.28 -6.70
N ALA A 466 -21.58 25.97 -5.47
CA ALA A 466 -21.23 24.58 -5.07
C ALA A 466 -22.43 23.63 -5.22
N ILE A 467 -23.62 24.01 -4.76
CA ILE A 467 -24.85 23.21 -4.90
C ILE A 467 -25.15 23.00 -6.38
N ALA A 468 -25.12 24.04 -7.20
CA ALA A 468 -25.37 23.93 -8.64
C ALA A 468 -24.37 22.99 -9.34
N SER A 469 -23.08 23.09 -9.00
CA SER A 469 -22.06 22.24 -9.56
C SER A 469 -22.25 20.75 -9.17
N LEU A 470 -22.62 20.47 -7.92
CA LEU A 470 -22.90 19.10 -7.45
C LEU A 470 -24.21 18.57 -8.06
N THR A 471 -25.24 19.38 -8.15
CA THR A 471 -26.54 18.96 -8.70
C THR A 471 -26.46 18.62 -10.20
N ALA A 472 -25.50 19.18 -10.93
CA ALA A 472 -25.25 18.83 -12.34
C ALA A 472 -24.71 17.41 -12.55
N HIS A 473 -24.31 16.70 -11.48
CA HIS A 473 -23.70 15.38 -11.53
C HIS A 473 -24.34 14.44 -10.50
N ASP A 474 -24.35 13.13 -10.79
CA ASP A 474 -24.88 12.11 -9.87
C ASP A 474 -23.89 11.74 -8.76
N ASN A 475 -22.60 12.00 -8.97
CA ASN A 475 -21.56 11.76 -7.99
C ASN A 475 -20.51 12.87 -8.00
N GLY A 476 -19.84 13.08 -6.89
CA GLY A 476 -18.75 14.04 -6.82
C GLY A 476 -18.35 14.42 -5.41
N VAL A 477 -17.23 15.13 -5.32
CA VAL A 477 -16.66 15.60 -4.05
C VAL A 477 -16.71 17.12 -3.97
N LEU A 478 -17.21 17.63 -2.83
CA LEU A 478 -17.06 19.01 -2.41
C LEU A 478 -15.76 19.14 -1.58
N ASN A 479 -14.78 19.82 -2.13
CA ASN A 479 -13.55 20.16 -1.43
C ASN A 479 -13.62 21.59 -0.91
N ALA A 480 -13.85 21.78 0.38
CA ALA A 480 -14.01 23.08 0.97
C ALA A 480 -13.52 23.13 2.42
N THR A 481 -12.95 24.25 2.85
CA THR A 481 -12.47 24.43 4.23
C THR A 481 -13.61 24.30 5.25
N THR A 482 -13.28 24.11 6.54
CA THR A 482 -14.27 23.98 7.62
C THR A 482 -15.19 25.20 7.71
N ALA A 483 -14.68 26.40 7.46
CA ALA A 483 -15.44 27.67 7.50
C ALA A 483 -16.38 27.90 6.30
N PHE A 484 -16.33 27.07 5.27
CA PHE A 484 -17.20 27.18 4.09
C PHE A 484 -18.67 26.88 4.41
N GLY A 485 -18.94 26.05 5.41
CA GLY A 485 -20.28 25.58 5.72
C GLY A 485 -20.67 24.35 4.87
N LYS A 486 -19.78 23.37 4.76
CA LYS A 486 -19.98 22.11 4.01
C LYS A 486 -21.30 21.43 4.36
N THR A 487 -21.63 21.34 5.67
CA THR A 487 -22.87 20.74 6.15
C THR A 487 -24.08 21.47 5.63
N VAL A 488 -24.09 22.81 5.69
CA VAL A 488 -25.19 23.65 5.17
C VAL A 488 -25.35 23.49 3.67
N THR A 489 -24.24 23.46 2.92
CA THR A 489 -24.23 23.23 1.47
C THR A 489 -24.81 21.85 1.12
N ALA A 490 -24.44 20.82 1.87
CA ALA A 490 -24.96 19.47 1.66
C ALA A 490 -26.44 19.32 2.04
N ILE A 491 -26.92 20.04 3.06
CA ILE A 491 -28.36 20.15 3.39
C ILE A 491 -29.09 20.86 2.24
N GLY A 492 -28.48 21.90 1.62
CA GLY A 492 -29.01 22.53 0.44
C GLY A 492 -29.12 21.59 -0.75
N LEU A 493 -28.08 20.81 -1.02
CA LEU A 493 -28.10 19.78 -2.06
C LEU A 493 -29.19 18.72 -1.82
N LEU A 494 -29.42 18.31 -0.55
CA LEU A 494 -30.51 17.41 -0.16
C LEU A 494 -31.87 18.04 -0.44
N ALA A 495 -32.04 19.32 -0.13
CA ALA A 495 -33.27 20.06 -0.38
C ALA A 495 -33.58 20.25 -1.89
N GLU A 496 -32.53 20.30 -2.74
CA GLU A 496 -32.68 20.35 -4.20
C GLU A 496 -33.04 18.99 -4.81
N ARG A 497 -32.37 17.90 -4.33
CA ARG A 497 -32.61 16.52 -4.82
C ARG A 497 -33.96 15.96 -4.35
N LYS A 498 -34.38 16.27 -3.14
CA LYS A 498 -35.64 15.80 -2.53
C LYS A 498 -35.81 14.28 -2.52
N ILE A 499 -34.73 13.57 -2.26
CA ILE A 499 -34.68 12.11 -2.27
C ILE A 499 -34.24 11.59 -0.89
N ASN A 500 -34.74 10.44 -0.50
CA ASN A 500 -34.37 9.83 0.78
C ASN A 500 -32.85 9.62 0.86
N THR A 501 -32.27 10.08 1.96
CA THR A 501 -30.82 10.28 2.09
C THR A 501 -30.27 9.61 3.32
N LEU A 502 -29.15 8.91 3.15
CA LEU A 502 -28.30 8.42 4.25
C LEU A 502 -27.03 9.25 4.34
N ILE A 503 -26.82 9.87 5.50
CA ILE A 503 -25.63 10.65 5.82
C ILE A 503 -24.68 9.76 6.63
N LEU A 504 -23.49 9.53 6.11
CA LEU A 504 -22.46 8.69 6.71
C LEU A 504 -21.41 9.56 7.40
N VAL A 505 -21.22 9.33 8.70
CA VAL A 505 -20.24 10.05 9.53
C VAL A 505 -19.37 9.05 10.32
N HIS A 506 -18.16 9.45 10.69
CA HIS A 506 -17.22 8.54 11.36
C HIS A 506 -17.15 8.76 12.89
N THR A 507 -17.66 9.88 13.44
CA THR A 507 -17.69 10.16 14.87
C THR A 507 -19.07 10.52 15.37
N LYS A 508 -19.32 10.27 16.67
CA LYS A 508 -20.57 10.66 17.32
C LYS A 508 -20.75 12.18 17.35
N ALA A 509 -19.68 12.96 17.52
CA ALA A 509 -19.73 14.41 17.51
C ALA A 509 -20.27 14.94 16.17
N LEU A 510 -19.79 14.40 15.03
CA LEU A 510 -20.30 14.74 13.71
C LEU A 510 -21.76 14.33 13.54
N LEU A 511 -22.18 13.15 14.08
CA LEU A 511 -23.58 12.73 14.04
C LEU A 511 -24.48 13.74 14.75
N ASP A 512 -24.08 14.18 15.94
CA ASP A 512 -24.85 15.16 16.73
C ASP A 512 -24.85 16.54 16.04
N GLN A 513 -23.73 16.95 15.44
CA GLN A 513 -23.62 18.18 14.64
C GLN A 513 -24.55 18.16 13.40
N TRP A 514 -24.54 17.04 12.65
CA TRP A 514 -25.43 16.86 11.51
C TRP A 514 -26.90 16.92 11.91
N LYS A 515 -27.24 16.28 13.02
CA LYS A 515 -28.61 16.29 13.55
C LYS A 515 -29.04 17.72 13.87
N SER A 516 -28.22 18.46 14.61
CA SER A 516 -28.52 19.88 14.92
C SER A 516 -28.62 20.73 13.66
N GLY A 517 -27.74 20.54 12.66
CA GLY A 517 -27.79 21.27 11.41
C GLY A 517 -29.04 20.97 10.58
N LEU A 518 -29.48 19.69 10.54
CA LEU A 518 -30.72 19.33 9.87
C LEU A 518 -31.95 19.94 10.58
N GLU A 519 -32.02 19.93 11.89
CA GLU A 519 -33.08 20.55 12.69
C GLU A 519 -33.14 22.08 12.48
N GLU A 520 -31.99 22.72 12.34
CA GLU A 520 -31.88 24.17 12.12
C GLU A 520 -32.24 24.59 10.68
N PHE A 521 -31.67 23.90 9.66
CA PHE A 521 -31.72 24.36 8.27
C PHE A 521 -32.67 23.59 7.38
N LEU A 522 -33.33 22.51 7.84
CA LEU A 522 -34.25 21.74 7.02
C LEU A 522 -35.62 21.64 7.65
N GLU A 523 -36.63 21.87 6.85
CA GLU A 523 -38.03 21.60 7.15
C GLU A 523 -38.42 20.33 6.37
N ILE A 524 -39.05 19.38 7.06
CA ILE A 524 -39.50 18.12 6.47
C ILE A 524 -40.95 17.87 6.84
N ASP A 525 -41.78 17.56 5.85
CA ASP A 525 -43.17 17.20 6.08
C ASP A 525 -43.27 15.73 6.48
N PHE A 526 -43.75 15.49 7.69
CA PHE A 526 -44.10 14.16 8.18
C PHE A 526 -45.62 13.99 8.26
N THR A 527 -46.12 12.87 7.71
CA THR A 527 -47.51 12.48 7.90
C THR A 527 -47.66 11.66 9.19
N GLU A 528 -48.85 11.61 9.76
CA GLU A 528 -49.13 10.81 10.99
C GLU A 528 -48.80 9.32 10.80
N GLU A 529 -48.85 8.81 9.56
CA GLU A 529 -48.51 7.43 9.20
C GLU A 529 -47.00 7.13 9.34
N ASP A 530 -46.14 8.14 9.28
CA ASP A 530 -44.69 8.03 9.39
C ASP A 530 -44.20 7.90 10.84
N THR A 531 -45.10 8.07 11.84
CA THR A 531 -44.73 7.98 13.24
C THR A 531 -44.76 6.54 13.75
N PRO A 532 -43.68 5.97 14.25
CA PRO A 532 -43.69 4.59 14.73
C PRO A 532 -44.56 4.44 15.97
N LYS A 533 -45.63 3.65 15.86
CA LYS A 533 -46.52 3.31 16.97
C LYS A 533 -45.81 2.40 17.99
N LYS A 534 -44.97 2.97 18.88
CA LYS A 534 -44.39 2.23 20.01
C LYS A 534 -45.17 2.50 21.31
N ARG A 535 -45.68 1.40 21.95
CA ARG A 535 -46.19 1.44 23.33
C ARG A 535 -45.02 1.75 24.30
N GLY A 536 -45.04 2.90 24.96
CA GLY A 536 -44.08 3.29 25.98
C GLY A 536 -43.91 4.81 26.11
N ARG A 537 -43.19 5.30 27.13
CA ARG A 537 -42.91 6.74 27.39
C ARG A 537 -42.58 7.47 26.09
N LYS A 538 -43.31 8.52 25.74
CA LYS A 538 -43.08 9.41 24.59
C LYS A 538 -41.69 10.01 24.68
N LYS A 539 -40.70 9.45 23.98
CA LYS A 539 -39.52 10.20 23.61
C LYS A 539 -39.98 11.21 22.55
N ALA A 540 -39.48 12.44 22.64
CA ALA A 540 -39.70 13.45 21.59
C ALA A 540 -39.31 12.85 20.24
N PHE A 541 -40.28 12.87 19.31
CA PHE A 541 -40.06 12.39 17.93
C PHE A 541 -39.09 13.33 17.24
N SER A 542 -37.96 12.81 16.72
CA SER A 542 -37.07 13.54 15.83
C SER A 542 -37.36 13.15 14.40
N PRO A 543 -37.57 14.11 13.50
CA PRO A 543 -37.81 13.84 12.08
C PRO A 543 -36.58 13.25 11.36
N PHE A 544 -35.43 13.22 12.02
CA PHE A 544 -34.20 12.68 11.49
C PHE A 544 -33.79 11.43 12.28
N GLY A 545 -33.63 10.31 11.56
CA GLY A 545 -33.21 9.04 12.17
C GLY A 545 -31.71 9.03 12.47
N THR A 546 -31.33 8.23 13.45
CA THR A 546 -29.91 8.06 13.78
C THR A 546 -29.56 6.63 14.06
N LEU A 547 -28.37 6.20 13.64
CA LEU A 547 -27.79 4.89 13.94
C LEU A 547 -26.41 5.06 14.58
N ASP A 548 -26.29 4.64 15.82
CA ASP A 548 -25.03 4.56 16.54
C ASP A 548 -24.93 3.27 17.37
N SER A 549 -23.86 3.12 18.15
CA SER A 549 -23.66 1.94 19.01
C SER A 549 -24.73 1.79 20.14
N LYS A 550 -25.45 2.84 20.43
CA LYS A 550 -26.44 2.88 21.54
C LYS A 550 -27.89 2.69 21.07
N GLY A 551 -28.17 2.87 19.79
CA GLY A 551 -29.53 2.76 19.30
C GLY A 551 -29.68 2.88 17.79
N ASN A 552 -30.84 2.42 17.32
CA ASN A 552 -31.28 2.52 15.94
C ASN A 552 -32.66 3.20 15.92
N SER A 553 -32.74 4.36 15.27
CA SER A 553 -33.97 5.11 15.02
C SER A 553 -34.14 5.47 13.54
N LEU A 554 -33.52 4.70 12.64
CA LEU A 554 -33.65 4.91 11.20
C LEU A 554 -35.12 4.74 10.78
N HIS A 555 -35.58 5.57 9.86
CA HIS A 555 -36.90 5.52 9.27
C HIS A 555 -36.93 5.62 7.74
N GLY A 556 -35.76 5.64 7.10
CA GLY A 556 -35.64 5.50 5.66
C GLY A 556 -35.86 6.80 4.87
N LYS A 557 -36.08 7.97 5.51
CA LYS A 557 -36.23 9.26 4.83
C LYS A 557 -34.92 10.05 4.84
N ILE A 558 -34.59 10.66 5.96
CA ILE A 558 -33.31 11.36 6.14
C ILE A 558 -32.70 10.85 7.42
N ASP A 559 -31.64 10.08 7.27
CA ASP A 559 -31.03 9.35 8.36
C ASP A 559 -29.52 9.60 8.41
N ILE A 560 -28.98 9.60 9.64
CA ILE A 560 -27.54 9.78 9.90
C ILE A 560 -27.02 8.50 10.54
N ALA A 561 -25.97 7.92 10.00
CA ALA A 561 -25.38 6.69 10.53
C ALA A 561 -23.89 6.83 10.79
N LEU A 562 -23.45 6.29 11.95
CA LEU A 562 -22.04 6.01 12.16
C LEU A 562 -21.62 4.88 11.22
N MET A 563 -20.54 5.09 10.46
CA MET A 563 -20.02 4.12 9.51
C MET A 563 -19.77 2.75 10.11
N GLN A 564 -19.18 2.71 11.32
CA GLN A 564 -18.93 1.46 12.04
C GLN A 564 -20.23 0.71 12.37
N SER A 565 -21.34 1.45 12.58
CA SER A 565 -22.64 0.87 12.88
C SER A 565 -23.36 0.33 11.63
N CYS A 566 -22.89 0.66 10.42
CA CYS A 566 -23.40 0.10 9.17
C CYS A 566 -22.81 -1.29 8.85
N LEU A 567 -21.78 -1.72 9.59
CA LEU A 567 -21.11 -2.99 9.38
C LEU A 567 -21.67 -4.07 10.32
N GLU A 568 -21.56 -5.31 9.88
CA GLU A 568 -21.80 -6.53 10.65
C GLU A 568 -20.63 -7.50 10.42
N ASP A 569 -20.56 -8.60 11.18
CA ASP A 569 -19.39 -9.50 11.20
C ASP A 569 -18.99 -9.99 9.81
N ASN A 570 -19.94 -10.23 8.91
CA ASN A 570 -19.69 -10.74 7.56
C ASN A 570 -20.06 -9.77 6.43
N GLY A 571 -20.35 -8.49 6.70
CA GLY A 571 -20.76 -7.62 5.61
C GLY A 571 -21.19 -6.23 5.99
N VAL A 572 -22.06 -5.67 5.15
CA VAL A 572 -22.71 -4.37 5.32
C VAL A 572 -24.20 -4.61 5.52
N LYS A 573 -24.80 -3.93 6.47
CA LYS A 573 -26.23 -4.06 6.78
C LYS A 573 -27.10 -3.65 5.59
N SER A 574 -28.14 -4.43 5.30
CA SER A 574 -28.98 -4.32 4.10
C SER A 574 -29.67 -2.96 3.93
N PHE A 575 -30.01 -2.26 5.02
CA PHE A 575 -30.68 -0.96 4.98
C PHE A 575 -29.92 0.09 4.15
N VAL A 576 -28.59 -0.03 4.03
CA VAL A 576 -27.76 0.91 3.26
C VAL A 576 -28.20 0.99 1.78
N ARG A 577 -28.80 -0.05 1.25
CA ARG A 577 -29.33 -0.10 -0.13
C ARG A 577 -30.67 0.60 -0.32
N ASN A 578 -31.33 1.02 0.75
CA ASN A 578 -32.69 1.57 0.67
C ASN A 578 -32.76 3.06 0.33
N TYR A 579 -31.60 3.73 0.27
CA TYR A 579 -31.52 5.17 0.03
C TYR A 579 -31.13 5.47 -1.41
N GLY A 580 -31.76 6.51 -1.99
CA GLY A 580 -31.42 7.02 -3.32
C GLY A 580 -30.24 7.97 -3.31
N MET A 581 -29.89 8.55 -2.16
CA MET A 581 -28.77 9.43 -2.01
C MET A 581 -27.90 9.09 -0.80
N LEU A 582 -26.59 9.12 -0.99
CA LEU A 582 -25.60 9.04 0.10
C LEU A 582 -24.81 10.35 0.18
N ILE A 583 -24.65 10.85 1.38
CA ILE A 583 -23.71 11.95 1.70
C ILE A 583 -22.66 11.40 2.65
N VAL A 584 -21.40 11.55 2.26
CA VAL A 584 -20.25 11.04 3.01
C VAL A 584 -19.46 12.19 3.59
N ASP A 585 -19.62 12.44 4.89
CA ASP A 585 -18.88 13.53 5.53
C ASP A 585 -17.45 13.08 5.90
N GLU A 586 -16.51 14.04 5.77
CA GLU A 586 -15.07 13.80 5.89
C GLU A 586 -14.61 12.58 5.08
N CYS A 587 -14.97 12.55 3.80
CA CYS A 587 -14.76 11.42 2.90
C CYS A 587 -13.27 11.04 2.71
N HIS A 588 -12.34 11.84 3.20
CA HIS A 588 -10.93 11.47 3.25
C HIS A 588 -10.65 10.23 4.13
N HIS A 589 -11.58 9.83 4.99
CA HIS A 589 -11.52 8.56 5.73
C HIS A 589 -11.95 7.34 4.91
N VAL A 590 -12.48 7.50 3.68
CA VAL A 590 -12.98 6.41 2.80
C VAL A 590 -11.92 5.37 2.45
N SER A 591 -10.65 5.73 2.47
CA SER A 591 -9.57 4.80 2.17
C SER A 591 -9.34 3.70 3.22
N ALA A 592 -10.08 3.72 4.34
CA ALA A 592 -10.11 2.59 5.26
C ALA A 592 -10.95 1.45 4.65
N VAL A 593 -10.41 0.23 4.65
CA VAL A 593 -11.00 -0.96 4.01
C VAL A 593 -12.49 -1.17 4.37
N ASN A 594 -12.85 -0.96 5.62
CA ASN A 594 -14.23 -1.12 6.09
C ASN A 594 -15.18 -0.07 5.51
N PHE A 595 -14.68 1.09 5.20
CA PHE A 595 -15.46 2.20 4.67
C PHE A 595 -15.72 2.06 3.17
N GLU A 596 -14.71 1.66 2.42
CA GLU A 596 -14.85 1.32 1.00
C GLU A 596 -15.91 0.23 0.79
N ARG A 597 -16.00 -0.77 1.70
CA ARG A 597 -17.03 -1.83 1.65
C ARG A 597 -18.44 -1.28 1.69
N ILE A 598 -18.71 -0.23 2.49
CA ILE A 598 -20.04 0.38 2.58
C ILE A 598 -20.42 1.01 1.24
N LEU A 599 -19.50 1.74 0.62
CA LEU A 599 -19.76 2.40 -0.66
C LEU A 599 -19.89 1.42 -1.83
N LYS A 600 -19.08 0.35 -1.83
CA LYS A 600 -19.21 -0.75 -2.80
C LYS A 600 -20.54 -1.52 -2.67
N TYR A 601 -21.16 -1.52 -1.49
CA TYR A 601 -22.41 -2.19 -1.25
C TYR A 601 -23.63 -1.30 -1.57
N ALA A 602 -23.50 0.00 -1.37
CA ALA A 602 -24.58 0.96 -1.54
C ALA A 602 -24.98 1.12 -3.01
N ASN A 603 -26.29 1.06 -3.30
CA ASN A 603 -26.81 1.15 -4.66
C ASN A 603 -27.54 2.48 -4.95
N ALA A 604 -27.22 3.55 -4.20
CA ALA A 604 -27.83 4.86 -4.37
C ALA A 604 -27.50 5.49 -5.73
N SER A 605 -28.44 6.18 -6.38
CA SER A 605 -28.17 6.94 -7.62
C SER A 605 -27.21 8.08 -7.39
N TYR A 606 -27.29 8.73 -6.21
CA TYR A 606 -26.50 9.92 -5.89
C TYR A 606 -25.52 9.64 -4.77
N VAL A 607 -24.23 9.97 -5.00
CA VAL A 607 -23.18 9.80 -3.97
C VAL A 607 -22.30 11.04 -3.93
N TYR A 608 -22.30 11.75 -2.81
CA TYR A 608 -21.51 12.96 -2.62
C TYR A 608 -20.59 12.87 -1.42
N GLY A 609 -19.31 13.17 -1.65
CA GLY A 609 -18.28 13.26 -0.61
C GLY A 609 -18.05 14.71 -0.18
N LEU A 610 -17.88 14.96 1.11
CA LEU A 610 -17.51 16.26 1.66
C LEU A 610 -16.14 16.13 2.32
N THR A 611 -15.21 17.03 2.06
CA THR A 611 -13.92 17.06 2.74
C THR A 611 -13.30 18.46 2.79
N ALA A 612 -12.52 18.72 3.82
CA ALA A 612 -11.66 19.89 3.89
C ALA A 612 -10.25 19.62 3.32
N THR A 613 -9.87 18.36 3.21
CA THR A 613 -8.54 17.89 2.82
C THR A 613 -8.66 16.80 1.77
N ALA A 614 -8.82 17.21 0.51
CA ALA A 614 -8.88 16.25 -0.60
C ALA A 614 -7.55 15.52 -0.84
N ILE A 615 -6.43 16.13 -0.44
CA ILE A 615 -5.08 15.56 -0.55
C ILE A 615 -4.71 14.94 0.80
N ARG A 616 -4.42 13.64 0.81
CA ARG A 616 -4.01 12.89 1.99
C ARG A 616 -2.48 12.79 2.09
N LYS A 617 -1.97 12.79 3.32
CA LYS A 617 -0.53 12.58 3.59
C LYS A 617 -0.03 11.20 3.17
N ASP A 618 -0.88 10.19 3.21
CA ASP A 618 -0.56 8.81 2.81
C ASP A 618 -0.72 8.55 1.29
N GLY A 619 -1.25 9.53 0.53
CA GLY A 619 -1.41 9.45 -0.93
C GLY A 619 -2.53 8.51 -1.41
N HIS A 620 -3.39 8.01 -0.52
CA HIS A 620 -4.52 7.14 -0.87
C HIS A 620 -5.78 7.90 -1.32
N GLN A 621 -5.68 9.19 -1.59
CA GLN A 621 -6.81 10.00 -2.08
C GLN A 621 -7.47 9.51 -3.38
N PRO A 622 -6.81 8.77 -4.32
CA PRO A 622 -7.51 8.28 -5.50
C PRO A 622 -8.71 7.39 -5.18
N ILE A 623 -8.67 6.63 -4.07
CA ILE A 623 -9.80 5.80 -3.62
C ILE A 623 -11.05 6.63 -3.36
N ILE A 624 -10.89 7.84 -2.79
CA ILE A 624 -12.00 8.75 -2.52
C ILE A 624 -12.70 9.11 -3.83
N PHE A 625 -11.91 9.50 -4.85
CA PHE A 625 -12.45 9.92 -6.14
C PHE A 625 -13.02 8.75 -6.94
N MET A 626 -12.43 7.58 -6.82
CA MET A 626 -12.98 6.37 -7.42
C MET A 626 -14.32 5.97 -6.80
N GLN A 627 -14.55 6.19 -5.50
CA GLN A 627 -15.79 5.80 -4.82
C GLN A 627 -16.86 6.90 -4.84
N CYS A 628 -16.49 8.16 -4.61
CA CYS A 628 -17.42 9.27 -4.50
C CYS A 628 -17.52 10.14 -5.76
N GLY A 629 -16.70 9.89 -6.78
CA GLY A 629 -16.58 10.74 -7.96
C GLY A 629 -15.49 11.83 -7.83
N PRO A 630 -15.18 12.52 -8.93
CA PRO A 630 -14.17 13.58 -8.96
C PRO A 630 -14.60 14.82 -8.15
N ILE A 631 -13.65 15.72 -7.90
CA ILE A 631 -13.96 17.01 -7.28
C ILE A 631 -14.79 17.82 -8.25
N ARG A 632 -16.07 18.08 -7.91
CA ARG A 632 -16.98 18.91 -8.72
C ARG A 632 -16.89 20.37 -8.34
N TYR A 633 -16.58 20.66 -7.08
CA TYR A 633 -16.38 22.03 -6.61
C TYR A 633 -15.22 22.07 -5.59
N SER A 634 -14.34 23.05 -5.78
CA SER A 634 -13.26 23.33 -4.83
C SER A 634 -13.31 24.80 -4.42
N ALA A 635 -13.54 25.06 -3.14
CA ALA A 635 -13.52 26.42 -2.61
C ALA A 635 -12.08 26.91 -2.48
N ASP A 636 -11.76 28.07 -3.09
CA ASP A 636 -10.44 28.67 -2.95
C ASP A 636 -10.29 29.29 -1.55
N ALA A 637 -9.37 28.72 -0.76
CA ALA A 637 -9.08 29.20 0.59
C ALA A 637 -8.63 30.67 0.60
N LYS A 638 -7.98 31.18 -0.46
CA LYS A 638 -7.56 32.57 -0.57
C LYS A 638 -8.74 33.51 -0.77
N VAL A 639 -9.70 33.15 -1.62
CA VAL A 639 -10.92 33.92 -1.85
C VAL A 639 -11.74 33.97 -0.57
N GLN A 640 -11.87 32.86 0.15
CA GLN A 640 -12.54 32.83 1.45
C GLN A 640 -11.86 33.70 2.52
N MET A 641 -10.53 33.77 2.51
CA MET A 641 -9.80 34.64 3.44
C MET A 641 -10.07 36.14 3.18
N THR A 642 -10.28 36.53 1.93
CA THR A 642 -10.59 37.92 1.56
C THR A 642 -12.03 38.33 1.84
N SER A 643 -12.97 37.39 1.84
CA SER A 643 -14.39 37.63 2.14
C SER A 643 -14.70 37.64 3.65
N GLN A 644 -13.77 37.30 4.52
CA GLN A 644 -13.96 37.32 5.97
C GLN A 644 -13.80 38.71 6.55
N THR A 645 -14.68 39.07 7.47
CA THR A 645 -14.71 40.39 8.10
C THR A 645 -13.63 40.62 9.20
N PHE A 646 -12.75 39.64 9.39
CA PHE A 646 -11.68 39.70 10.41
C PHE A 646 -10.31 39.41 9.80
N THR A 647 -9.29 40.06 10.36
CA THR A 647 -7.88 39.89 9.99
C THR A 647 -7.25 38.78 10.83
N ARG A 648 -6.55 37.85 10.20
CA ARG A 648 -5.74 36.83 10.86
C ARG A 648 -4.32 37.34 11.03
N LEU A 649 -3.82 37.33 12.27
CA LEU A 649 -2.47 37.70 12.58
C LEU A 649 -1.68 36.50 13.07
N LEU A 650 -0.60 36.14 12.40
CA LEU A 650 0.36 35.12 12.83
C LEU A 650 1.50 35.81 13.59
N VAL A 651 1.65 35.49 14.89
CA VAL A 651 2.71 36.03 15.73
C VAL A 651 3.70 34.90 16.08
N PRO A 652 4.83 34.79 15.40
CA PRO A 652 5.86 33.82 15.77
C PRO A 652 6.56 34.25 17.08
N ARG A 653 6.69 33.28 18.01
CA ARG A 653 7.42 33.49 19.28
C ARG A 653 8.67 32.62 19.29
N PHE A 654 9.83 33.23 19.48
CA PHE A 654 11.11 32.54 19.54
C PHE A 654 11.44 32.18 20.99
N THR A 655 11.90 30.93 21.18
CA THR A 655 12.30 30.42 22.51
C THR A 655 13.81 30.16 22.51
N ALA A 656 14.43 30.21 23.69
CA ALA A 656 15.86 29.90 23.87
C ALA A 656 16.14 28.39 23.90
N TYR A 657 15.11 27.55 23.81
CA TYR A 657 15.26 26.08 23.81
C TYR A 657 16.12 25.61 22.62
N ARG A 658 17.16 24.85 22.92
CA ARG A 658 18.06 24.23 21.89
C ARG A 658 18.29 22.77 22.26
N GLU A 659 18.18 21.89 21.28
CA GLU A 659 18.61 20.48 21.37
C GLU A 659 19.85 20.30 20.49
N LEU A 660 20.89 19.67 21.05
CA LEU A 660 22.23 19.58 20.40
C LEU A 660 22.46 18.24 19.68
N THR A 661 21.40 17.45 19.40
CA THR A 661 21.55 16.10 18.82
C THR A 661 20.81 15.93 17.49
N ASP A 662 21.54 15.44 16.48
CA ASP A 662 21.04 15.15 15.12
C ASP A 662 20.25 13.81 14.99
N ASP A 663 19.99 13.09 16.08
CA ASP A 663 19.38 11.77 16.06
C ASP A 663 17.85 11.84 16.00
N LYS A 664 17.27 11.46 14.86
CA LYS A 664 15.82 11.45 14.58
C LYS A 664 14.99 10.52 15.49
N SER A 665 15.61 9.60 16.22
CA SER A 665 14.94 8.74 17.20
C SER A 665 14.49 9.50 18.46
N ILE A 666 14.80 10.78 18.55
CA ILE A 666 14.74 11.61 19.74
C ILE A 666 13.51 12.53 19.76
N TYR A 667 12.68 12.56 18.69
CA TYR A 667 11.53 13.48 18.64
C TYR A 667 10.62 13.38 19.88
N ALA A 668 10.28 12.18 20.31
CA ALA A 668 9.44 12.00 21.51
C ALA A 668 10.13 12.50 22.79
N ARG A 669 11.46 12.31 22.90
CA ARG A 669 12.27 12.79 24.03
C ARG A 669 12.42 14.31 24.00
N MET A 670 12.61 14.88 22.82
CA MET A 670 12.66 16.33 22.62
C MET A 670 11.35 17.00 23.07
N ILE A 671 10.20 16.47 22.65
CA ILE A 671 8.88 16.96 23.09
C ILE A 671 8.73 16.88 24.60
N GLN A 672 9.15 15.79 25.25
CA GLN A 672 9.12 15.67 26.71
C GLN A 672 10.02 16.69 27.43
N LYS A 673 11.16 17.03 26.85
CA LYS A 673 12.04 18.09 27.39
C LYS A 673 11.43 19.48 27.20
N MET A 674 10.87 19.77 26.01
CA MET A 674 10.20 21.03 25.71
C MET A 674 9.03 21.32 26.68
N VAL A 675 8.29 20.31 27.09
CA VAL A 675 7.19 20.42 28.05
C VAL A 675 7.67 20.80 29.42
N LYS A 676 8.89 20.42 29.80
CA LYS A 676 9.52 20.72 31.09
C LYS A 676 10.30 22.04 31.12
N ASP A 677 10.47 22.71 29.97
CA ASP A 677 11.21 23.97 29.89
C ASP A 677 10.38 25.10 30.48
N GLU A 678 10.78 25.57 31.67
CA GLU A 678 10.10 26.61 32.42
C GLU A 678 10.09 27.94 31.66
N ASN A 679 11.19 28.31 31.01
CA ASN A 679 11.27 29.61 30.32
C ASN A 679 10.27 29.63 29.12
N ARG A 680 10.16 28.51 28.44
CA ARG A 680 9.21 28.36 27.35
C ARG A 680 7.76 28.37 27.83
N ASN A 681 7.47 27.69 28.95
CA ASN A 681 6.16 27.65 29.54
C ASN A 681 5.75 29.02 30.08
N ASN A 682 6.66 29.74 30.74
CA ASN A 682 6.43 31.10 31.22
C ASN A 682 6.13 32.07 30.07
N LEU A 683 6.84 31.96 28.94
CA LEU A 683 6.53 32.75 27.72
C LEU A 683 5.10 32.53 27.25
N ILE A 684 4.64 31.25 27.20
CA ILE A 684 3.27 30.90 26.80
C ILE A 684 2.26 31.48 27.77
N ILE A 685 2.51 31.32 29.09
CA ILE A 685 1.62 31.82 30.15
C ILE A 685 1.50 33.37 30.12
N ASP A 686 2.60 34.07 29.94
CA ASP A 686 2.62 35.53 29.86
C ASP A 686 1.86 36.05 28.63
N ASP A 687 2.04 35.41 27.48
CA ASP A 687 1.30 35.74 26.24
C ASP A 687 -0.19 35.45 26.39
N VAL A 688 -0.58 34.31 26.98
CA VAL A 688 -2.00 34.01 27.29
C VAL A 688 -2.59 35.03 28.26
N ARG A 689 -1.85 35.39 29.31
CA ARG A 689 -2.28 36.41 30.29
C ARG A 689 -2.53 37.77 29.61
N LYS A 690 -1.62 38.16 28.70
CA LYS A 690 -1.78 39.40 27.93
C LYS A 690 -3.05 39.37 27.08
N THR A 691 -3.31 38.28 26.37
CA THR A 691 -4.54 38.15 25.56
C THR A 691 -5.82 38.15 26.39
N LEU A 692 -5.79 37.60 27.62
CA LEU A 692 -6.93 37.68 28.55
C LEU A 692 -7.19 39.13 29.03
N THR A 693 -6.13 39.92 29.28
CA THR A 693 -6.29 41.36 29.62
C THR A 693 -6.79 42.18 28.45
N GLU A 694 -6.59 41.75 27.21
CA GLU A 694 -7.16 42.34 26.01
C GLU A 694 -8.63 41.94 25.77
N GLY A 695 -9.25 41.16 26.67
CA GLY A 695 -10.65 40.69 26.55
C GLY A 695 -10.83 39.56 25.48
N ARG A 696 -9.76 38.86 25.11
CA ARG A 696 -9.81 37.75 24.16
C ARG A 696 -10.09 36.44 24.86
N SER A 697 -10.56 35.45 24.07
CA SER A 697 -10.81 34.08 24.53
C SER A 697 -9.80 33.12 23.88
N PRO A 698 -8.65 32.85 24.53
CA PRO A 698 -7.60 32.01 23.99
C PRO A 698 -7.88 30.52 24.16
N ILE A 699 -7.39 29.73 23.15
CA ILE A 699 -7.22 28.29 23.25
C ILE A 699 -5.74 27.94 23.10
N VAL A 700 -5.23 27.10 24.00
CA VAL A 700 -3.85 26.61 24.00
C VAL A 700 -3.83 25.14 23.60
N LEU A 701 -3.21 24.82 22.48
CA LEU A 701 -3.09 23.46 22.00
C LEU A 701 -1.72 22.85 22.28
N THR A 702 -1.73 21.64 22.79
CA THR A 702 -0.54 20.84 23.08
C THR A 702 -0.79 19.36 22.71
N ASN A 703 0.24 18.52 22.73
CA ASN A 703 0.11 17.10 22.39
C ASN A 703 0.14 16.16 23.61
N LEU A 704 0.52 16.67 24.80
CA LEU A 704 0.68 15.87 26.00
C LEU A 704 -0.28 16.31 27.11
N THR A 705 -0.95 15.34 27.73
CA THR A 705 -1.89 15.56 28.83
C THR A 705 -1.21 16.22 30.04
N THR A 706 0.02 15.81 30.36
CA THR A 706 0.82 16.42 31.42
C THR A 706 1.11 17.92 31.18
N HIS A 707 1.28 18.29 29.90
CA HIS A 707 1.48 19.70 29.56
C HIS A 707 0.18 20.51 29.65
N VAL A 708 -0.97 19.88 29.34
CA VAL A 708 -2.30 20.52 29.59
C VAL A 708 -2.45 20.84 31.04
N GLU A 709 -2.16 19.90 31.94
CA GLU A 709 -2.25 20.08 33.38
C GLU A 709 -1.28 21.19 33.90
N THR A 710 -0.03 21.15 33.45
CA THR A 710 0.99 22.15 33.82
C THR A 710 0.55 23.57 33.45
N LEU A 711 0.10 23.78 32.21
CA LEU A 711 -0.33 25.08 31.72
C LEU A 711 -1.65 25.53 32.37
N ALA A 712 -2.61 24.62 32.57
CA ALA A 712 -3.88 24.93 33.20
C ALA A 712 -3.70 25.38 34.67
N ASN A 713 -2.88 24.64 35.43
CA ASN A 713 -2.56 25.02 36.82
C ASN A 713 -1.85 26.36 36.90
N ALA A 714 -0.94 26.65 35.99
CA ALA A 714 -0.22 27.93 35.97
C ALA A 714 -1.11 29.09 35.51
N LEU A 715 -2.16 28.85 34.71
CA LEU A 715 -3.12 29.88 34.28
C LEU A 715 -4.27 30.10 35.25
N ALA A 716 -4.56 29.15 36.15
CA ALA A 716 -5.65 29.23 37.11
C ALA A 716 -5.64 30.51 37.98
N PRO A 717 -4.49 31.09 38.44
CA PRO A 717 -4.49 32.34 39.17
C PRO A 717 -4.91 33.57 38.36
N TYR A 718 -4.87 33.50 37.02
CA TYR A 718 -5.08 34.65 36.12
C TYR A 718 -6.42 34.62 35.39
N CYS A 719 -7.16 33.51 35.48
CA CYS A 719 -8.42 33.37 34.75
C CYS A 719 -9.45 32.60 35.56
N LYS A 720 -10.68 33.15 35.65
CA LYS A 720 -11.78 32.54 36.40
C LYS A 720 -12.17 31.16 35.83
N TYR A 721 -12.17 31.02 34.51
CA TYR A 721 -12.53 29.79 33.84
C TYR A 721 -11.36 29.25 33.03
N VAL A 722 -10.68 28.26 33.59
CA VAL A 722 -9.65 27.47 32.89
C VAL A 722 -10.24 26.09 32.61
N VAL A 723 -10.60 25.82 31.37
CA VAL A 723 -11.24 24.58 30.97
C VAL A 723 -10.22 23.68 30.23
N THR A 724 -9.99 22.49 30.77
CA THR A 724 -9.11 21.47 30.12
C THR A 724 -9.92 20.54 29.29
N LEU A 725 -9.45 20.23 28.04
CA LEU A 725 -10.08 19.30 27.16
C LEU A 725 -9.07 18.23 26.72
N ILE A 726 -9.24 16.99 27.23
CA ILE A 726 -8.30 15.89 27.06
C ILE A 726 -9.02 14.68 26.43
N GLY A 727 -8.39 14.00 25.50
CA GLY A 727 -8.98 12.86 24.78
C GLY A 727 -9.36 11.66 25.67
N SER A 728 -8.67 11.47 26.80
CA SER A 728 -8.89 10.36 27.74
C SER A 728 -10.07 10.52 28.69
N GLU A 729 -10.73 11.68 28.68
CA GLU A 729 -11.89 11.97 29.54
C GLU A 729 -13.11 11.11 29.18
N SER A 730 -13.90 10.76 30.18
CA SER A 730 -15.17 10.04 29.99
C SER A 730 -16.20 10.89 29.22
N ALA A 731 -17.15 10.25 28.55
CA ALA A 731 -18.22 10.94 27.84
C ALA A 731 -19.04 11.89 28.76
N ARG A 732 -19.18 11.52 30.04
CA ARG A 732 -19.89 12.33 31.04
C ARG A 732 -19.12 13.61 31.37
N GLU A 733 -17.81 13.50 31.58
CA GLU A 733 -16.96 14.66 31.86
C GLU A 733 -16.91 15.62 30.67
N LYS A 734 -16.81 15.06 29.44
CA LYS A 734 -16.87 15.87 28.21
C LYS A 734 -18.18 16.66 28.12
N HIS A 735 -19.30 15.98 28.36
CA HIS A 735 -20.61 16.64 28.33
C HIS A 735 -20.74 17.75 29.36
N GLN A 736 -20.33 17.50 30.60
CA GLN A 736 -20.34 18.51 31.67
C GLN A 736 -19.45 19.71 31.33
N LYS A 737 -18.28 19.51 30.72
CA LYS A 737 -17.40 20.61 30.30
C LYS A 737 -18.01 21.43 29.16
N MET A 738 -18.70 20.76 28.20
CA MET A 738 -19.40 21.48 27.13
C MET A 738 -20.60 22.29 27.66
N GLU A 739 -21.36 21.74 28.56
CA GLU A 739 -22.44 22.49 29.26
C GLU A 739 -21.87 23.70 30.04
N LEU A 740 -20.76 23.52 30.77
CA LEU A 740 -20.05 24.59 31.42
C LEU A 740 -19.66 25.71 30.45
N LEU A 741 -19.04 25.33 29.30
CA LEU A 741 -18.61 26.29 28.28
C LEU A 741 -19.78 27.08 27.71
N GLN A 742 -20.93 26.45 27.49
CA GLN A 742 -22.14 27.10 26.99
C GLN A 742 -22.76 28.05 28.01
N GLY A 743 -22.57 27.79 29.32
CA GLY A 743 -23.09 28.60 30.41
C GLY A 743 -22.22 29.82 30.76
N ILE A 744 -21.00 29.95 30.24
CA ILE A 744 -20.08 31.05 30.55
C ILE A 744 -20.48 32.29 29.73
N SER A 745 -20.74 33.39 30.45
CA SER A 745 -21.06 34.68 29.83
C SER A 745 -19.94 35.15 28.86
N PRO A 746 -20.30 35.75 27.71
CA PRO A 746 -19.30 36.28 26.77
C PRO A 746 -18.32 37.30 27.36
N THR A 747 -18.69 37.95 28.42
CA THR A 747 -17.87 39.00 29.10
C THR A 747 -16.90 38.42 30.15
N GLU A 748 -17.07 37.15 30.57
CA GLU A 748 -16.19 36.56 31.57
C GLU A 748 -14.91 35.99 30.95
N PRO A 749 -13.73 36.13 31.60
CA PRO A 749 -12.48 35.62 31.07
C PRO A 749 -12.48 34.10 31.04
N LEU A 750 -12.12 33.53 29.87
CA LEU A 750 -12.05 32.10 29.60
C LEU A 750 -10.76 31.76 28.88
N VAL A 751 -10.10 30.71 29.33
CA VAL A 751 -9.04 30.03 28.57
C VAL A 751 -9.34 28.53 28.46
N ILE A 752 -9.14 27.98 27.27
CA ILE A 752 -9.22 26.55 27.04
C ILE A 752 -7.81 26.01 26.83
N VAL A 753 -7.42 24.95 27.56
CA VAL A 753 -6.16 24.25 27.35
C VAL A 753 -6.49 22.82 26.90
N ALA A 754 -6.08 22.45 25.69
CA ALA A 754 -6.55 21.22 25.07
C ALA A 754 -5.46 20.41 24.38
N THR A 755 -5.69 19.10 24.25
CA THR A 755 -4.90 18.28 23.34
C THR A 755 -5.42 18.40 21.90
N GLY A 756 -4.50 18.46 20.92
CA GLY A 756 -4.84 18.60 19.50
C GLY A 756 -5.82 17.54 19.00
N LYS A 757 -5.75 16.32 19.55
CA LYS A 757 -6.70 15.23 19.22
C LYS A 757 -8.13 15.47 19.68
N TYR A 758 -8.33 16.26 20.75
CA TYR A 758 -9.68 16.56 21.24
C TYR A 758 -10.33 17.68 20.45
N VAL A 759 -9.56 18.71 20.10
CA VAL A 759 -10.03 19.92 19.39
C VAL A 759 -9.99 19.73 17.87
N GLY A 760 -9.83 18.50 17.41
CA GLY A 760 -9.85 18.14 15.98
C GLY A 760 -11.24 18.28 15.37
N GLU A 761 -11.67 17.25 14.67
CA GLU A 761 -12.94 17.22 13.96
C GLU A 761 -14.16 17.29 14.89
N GLY A 762 -15.08 18.20 14.61
CA GLY A 762 -16.36 18.33 15.35
C GLY A 762 -16.32 19.22 16.60
N PHE A 763 -15.20 19.92 16.92
CA PHE A 763 -15.19 20.92 17.98
C PHE A 763 -15.54 22.30 17.40
N ASP A 764 -16.66 22.86 17.79
CA ASP A 764 -17.11 24.20 17.40
C ASP A 764 -17.44 25.02 18.65
N TYR A 765 -16.69 26.12 18.84
CA TYR A 765 -16.93 27.10 19.90
C TYR A 765 -16.60 28.49 19.37
N PRO A 766 -17.59 29.24 18.81
CA PRO A 766 -17.39 30.47 18.05
C PRO A 766 -16.73 31.62 18.83
N ARG A 767 -16.76 31.57 20.14
CA ARG A 767 -16.17 32.61 21.02
C ARG A 767 -14.64 32.68 20.94
N LEU A 768 -13.98 31.57 20.56
CA LEU A 768 -12.52 31.49 20.50
C LEU A 768 -11.96 32.36 19.38
N ASN A 769 -11.06 33.26 19.73
CA ASN A 769 -10.48 34.23 18.79
C ASN A 769 -8.94 34.28 18.80
N THR A 770 -8.29 33.51 19.66
CA THR A 770 -6.83 33.46 19.76
C THR A 770 -6.36 32.02 19.97
N LEU A 771 -5.44 31.56 19.14
CA LEU A 771 -4.88 30.19 19.15
C LEU A 771 -3.40 30.23 19.53
N PHE A 772 -3.02 29.50 20.58
CA PHE A 772 -1.64 29.24 20.96
C PHE A 772 -1.25 27.81 20.57
N LEU A 773 -0.23 27.63 19.76
CA LEU A 773 0.37 26.35 19.47
C LEU A 773 1.55 26.10 20.41
N ALA A 774 1.26 25.49 21.55
CA ALA A 774 2.24 25.28 22.62
C ALA A 774 3.21 24.15 22.34
N LEU A 775 2.90 23.21 21.44
CA LEU A 775 3.76 22.19 20.88
C LEU A 775 3.48 22.03 19.39
N PRO A 776 4.41 21.45 18.60
CA PRO A 776 4.14 21.11 17.21
C PRO A 776 2.89 20.25 17.13
N VAL A 777 1.88 20.66 16.38
CA VAL A 777 0.66 19.90 16.08
C VAL A 777 0.81 19.29 14.70
N SER A 778 0.57 17.96 14.60
CA SER A 778 0.67 17.19 13.35
C SER A 778 -0.64 17.27 12.56
#